data_9c44f55ba3bfc82aaed06484627861c6
#
_entry.id   9c44f55ba3bfc82aaed06484627861c6
#
_cell.length_a   1.000
_cell.length_b   1.000
_cell.length_c   1.000
_cell.angle_alpha   90.00
_cell.angle_beta   90.00
_cell.angle_gamma   90.00
#
_symmetry.space_group_name_H-M   'P 1'
#
loop_
_entity.id
_entity.type
_entity.pdbx_description
1 polymer ?
#
loop_
_entity_poly.entity_id
_entity_poly.type
_entity_poly.pdbx_seq_one_letter_code
_entity_poly.pdbx_strand_id
1 'polypeptide(L)'
;MRKPVHRPPSVARTAARAARWSATHPWWAIGGWFALVVACAALSVLVPAQTIEDADDRVGGSGRAAAWTVEAGLDDPDAELVLLTAADEGAPDPAALDAGARDVVRVLADGPGVAGVGHPVPSPDGSAVLVTVELEPTVDDVTDLQAAVADVAADHPGLTVRVAGEVSLADAIDERVAQDLTSAEVVSLPVTLLLMVLAFGALVAAGIPVLLAVSSVAATLGLSAVVSHVVPAEPTVASMVVLIGMAVGVDYSLFYLKREREERAKGRSTLDAVEIAAQTSGHAIAVSGVAVIVSLAALYLLQLATFDSLATGAVLVVAVSVVGSITVLPALLVTLGRWVDRPRVPLLWRVNRRIGPGGISRRVLAPAVRHPLAAVVVAGVVCGVLAAPALGLRLHGADLGTLPPDVAEVSTLTQVGEAFPSRGSTVDVVVRGAAAQQDEVAGALRSLEATAVGSGRFQDLGVPALAAADDGRTHVLTLAVPLESADPALDDVVRDLREDLVPAALAGLDVEHAVGGWPAYDLDHTERQSQRMPWVIGVVLLLTCVTMAVSFRSTSVALVSTVLNLLSVGVAFGVLRMVFQEGWFAGALGFTSPGFVIDWVPLFVMVVLVGLSMDYHVFVLSRVRERVLRGVEPRAAVRDGIGDSAGVITSAAAVMVSVFAIFATLSMLELKMLGVALAVAILVDATIIRLVLLPGVLTLLGERVWRRSLPPATPAVPEPVGTLETPVAAR
;
A
#
# COMPACT_ATOMS: atom_id res chain seq x y z
N MET A 1 3.56 -41.38 -35.20
CA MET A 1 4.46 -40.61 -34.37
C MET A 1 3.68 -39.89 -33.28
N ARG A 2 3.82 -40.27 -32.01
CA ARG A 2 3.14 -39.60 -30.89
C ARG A 2 3.82 -38.25 -30.69
N LYS A 3 3.01 -37.13 -30.78
CA LYS A 3 3.47 -35.78 -30.45
C LYS A 3 4.02 -35.77 -29.02
N PRO A 4 5.16 -35.12 -28.75
CA PRO A 4 5.68 -35.00 -27.40
C PRO A 4 4.66 -34.24 -26.56
N VAL A 5 4.08 -34.90 -25.57
CA VAL A 5 3.23 -34.30 -24.56
C VAL A 5 4.13 -33.38 -23.73
N HIS A 6 4.03 -32.07 -23.94
CA HIS A 6 4.67 -31.09 -23.08
C HIS A 6 4.18 -31.33 -21.64
N ARG A 7 5.05 -31.83 -20.79
CA ARG A 7 4.75 -31.96 -19.36
C ARG A 7 4.57 -30.55 -18.78
N PRO A 8 3.40 -30.22 -18.22
CA PRO A 8 3.19 -28.91 -17.60
C PRO A 8 4.17 -28.71 -16.42
N PRO A 9 4.57 -27.47 -16.10
CA PRO A 9 5.44 -27.16 -14.97
C PRO A 9 4.85 -27.68 -13.64
N SER A 10 5.68 -27.89 -12.64
CA SER A 10 5.30 -28.51 -11.35
C SER A 10 4.13 -27.81 -10.65
N VAL A 11 4.11 -26.48 -10.66
CA VAL A 11 3.07 -25.62 -10.04
C VAL A 11 1.69 -25.85 -10.69
N ALA A 12 1.63 -26.00 -12.02
CA ALA A 12 0.39 -26.30 -12.74
C ALA A 12 -0.23 -27.63 -12.33
N ARG A 13 0.63 -28.62 -12.08
CA ARG A 13 0.17 -29.96 -11.67
C ARG A 13 -0.36 -29.98 -10.25
N THR A 14 0.24 -29.21 -9.34
CA THR A 14 -0.23 -29.10 -7.95
C THR A 14 -1.55 -28.37 -7.87
N ALA A 15 -1.71 -27.22 -8.53
CA ALA A 15 -2.96 -26.46 -8.58
C ALA A 15 -4.13 -27.30 -9.17
N ALA A 16 -3.90 -27.99 -10.30
CA ALA A 16 -4.91 -28.85 -10.90
C ALA A 16 -5.28 -30.06 -10.02
N ARG A 17 -4.31 -30.63 -9.28
CA ARG A 17 -4.59 -31.72 -8.33
C ARG A 17 -5.39 -31.24 -7.13
N ALA A 18 -5.03 -30.09 -6.55
CA ALA A 18 -5.75 -29.48 -5.43
C ALA A 18 -7.20 -29.17 -5.81
N ALA A 19 -7.42 -28.53 -6.96
CA ALA A 19 -8.76 -28.22 -7.44
C ALA A 19 -9.58 -29.50 -7.75
N ARG A 20 -8.98 -30.54 -8.31
CA ARG A 20 -9.65 -31.81 -8.55
C ARG A 20 -10.01 -32.51 -7.24
N TRP A 21 -9.11 -32.56 -6.28
CA TRP A 21 -9.39 -33.11 -4.95
C TRP A 21 -10.55 -32.35 -4.30
N SER A 22 -10.51 -31.04 -4.35
CA SER A 22 -11.53 -30.17 -3.79
C SER A 22 -12.90 -30.38 -4.47
N ALA A 23 -12.92 -30.52 -5.81
CA ALA A 23 -14.13 -30.80 -6.57
C ALA A 23 -14.73 -32.20 -6.26
N THR A 24 -13.89 -33.18 -5.91
CA THR A 24 -14.34 -34.55 -5.55
C THR A 24 -14.68 -34.69 -4.05
N HIS A 25 -14.15 -33.82 -3.20
CA HIS A 25 -14.41 -33.81 -1.75
C HIS A 25 -14.88 -32.42 -1.28
N PRO A 26 -15.98 -31.87 -1.84
CA PRO A 26 -16.33 -30.46 -1.65
C PRO A 26 -16.59 -30.08 -0.20
N TRP A 27 -17.24 -30.93 0.58
CA TRP A 27 -17.52 -30.65 1.99
C TRP A 27 -16.27 -30.59 2.86
N TRP A 28 -15.25 -31.39 2.56
CA TRP A 28 -13.97 -31.31 3.26
C TRP A 28 -13.20 -30.02 2.91
N ALA A 29 -13.25 -29.60 1.65
CA ALA A 29 -12.59 -28.35 1.23
C ALA A 29 -13.31 -27.13 1.82
N ILE A 30 -14.63 -27.07 1.76
CA ILE A 30 -15.42 -25.97 2.34
C ILE A 30 -15.30 -25.96 3.86
N GLY A 31 -15.48 -27.11 4.53
CA GLY A 31 -15.36 -27.21 5.98
C GLY A 31 -13.97 -26.88 6.50
N GLY A 32 -12.93 -27.37 5.82
CA GLY A 32 -11.53 -27.05 6.16
C GLY A 32 -11.21 -25.55 6.02
N TRP A 33 -11.76 -24.91 4.98
CA TRP A 33 -11.59 -23.46 4.81
C TRP A 33 -12.29 -22.66 5.92
N PHE A 34 -13.55 -22.97 6.20
CA PHE A 34 -14.25 -22.28 7.28
C PHE A 34 -13.62 -22.53 8.65
N ALA A 35 -13.12 -23.74 8.89
CA ALA A 35 -12.35 -24.04 10.10
C ALA A 35 -11.07 -23.21 10.18
N LEU A 36 -10.35 -23.03 9.06
CA LEU A 36 -9.18 -22.16 8.96
C LEU A 36 -9.57 -20.70 9.28
N VAL A 37 -10.61 -20.16 8.63
CA VAL A 37 -11.07 -18.78 8.85
C VAL A 37 -11.46 -18.55 10.31
N VAL A 38 -12.22 -19.48 10.91
CA VAL A 38 -12.62 -19.39 12.33
C VAL A 38 -11.41 -19.50 13.24
N ALA A 39 -10.45 -20.39 12.94
CA ALA A 39 -9.22 -20.50 13.72
C ALA A 39 -8.40 -19.22 13.65
N CYS A 40 -8.24 -18.63 12.45
CA CYS A 40 -7.56 -17.35 12.29
C CYS A 40 -8.28 -16.20 13.01
N ALA A 41 -9.62 -16.15 12.92
CA ALA A 41 -10.41 -15.14 13.64
C ALA A 41 -10.31 -15.33 15.17
N ALA A 42 -10.23 -16.56 15.66
CA ALA A 42 -9.97 -16.81 17.08
C ALA A 42 -8.55 -16.38 17.49
N LEU A 43 -7.57 -16.60 16.62
CA LEU A 43 -6.19 -16.17 16.86
C LEU A 43 -6.07 -14.65 16.94
N SER A 44 -6.78 -13.87 16.13
CA SER A 44 -6.75 -12.39 16.20
C SER A 44 -7.31 -11.83 17.52
N VAL A 45 -8.16 -12.61 18.23
CA VAL A 45 -8.68 -12.22 19.55
C VAL A 45 -7.77 -12.71 20.68
N LEU A 46 -7.14 -13.88 20.51
CA LEU A 46 -6.33 -14.52 21.56
C LEU A 46 -4.88 -14.04 21.56
N VAL A 47 -4.38 -13.60 20.42
CA VAL A 47 -3.01 -13.17 20.23
C VAL A 47 -3.06 -11.71 19.77
N PRO A 48 -2.81 -10.73 20.66
CA PRO A 48 -2.72 -9.34 20.27
C PRO A 48 -1.60 -9.16 19.24
N ALA A 49 -1.82 -8.33 18.23
CA ALA A 49 -0.78 -8.01 17.26
C ALA A 49 0.30 -7.15 17.93
N GLN A 50 1.55 -7.43 17.59
CA GLN A 50 2.65 -6.53 17.93
C GLN A 50 2.78 -5.46 16.86
N THR A 51 2.79 -4.21 17.28
CA THR A 51 3.05 -3.03 16.43
C THR A 51 4.54 -2.76 16.34
N ILE A 52 4.94 -1.97 15.36
CA ILE A 52 6.31 -1.51 15.22
C ILE A 52 6.63 -0.60 16.41
N GLU A 53 7.69 -0.92 17.13
CA GLU A 53 8.25 -0.09 18.19
C GLU A 53 9.45 0.69 17.64
N ASP A 54 9.85 1.78 18.29
CA ASP A 54 11.01 2.59 17.92
C ASP A 54 12.28 1.75 17.77
N ALA A 55 12.38 0.69 18.58
CA ALA A 55 13.51 -0.26 18.54
C ALA A 55 13.63 -1.00 17.19
N ASP A 56 12.50 -1.28 16.52
CA ASP A 56 12.45 -2.01 15.26
C ASP A 56 12.86 -1.14 14.07
N ASP A 57 12.69 0.18 14.21
CA ASP A 57 12.88 1.14 13.13
C ASP A 57 14.20 1.93 13.22
N ARG A 58 15.16 1.40 13.97
CA ARG A 58 16.48 2.01 14.18
C ARG A 58 17.33 1.95 12.93
N VAL A 59 17.45 3.07 12.22
CA VAL A 59 18.19 3.22 10.98
C VAL A 59 19.29 4.28 11.11
N GLY A 60 20.44 4.03 10.52
CA GLY A 60 21.49 5.05 10.35
C GLY A 60 22.10 5.59 11.64
N GLY A 61 22.38 6.89 11.64
CA GLY A 61 22.91 7.63 12.78
C GLY A 61 21.87 7.85 13.86
N SER A 62 20.65 8.19 13.46
CA SER A 62 19.52 8.41 14.37
C SER A 62 19.16 7.16 15.16
N GLY A 63 19.13 5.99 14.50
CA GLY A 63 18.88 4.73 15.19
C GLY A 63 19.98 4.37 16.21
N ARG A 64 21.24 4.76 15.97
CA ARG A 64 22.30 4.60 16.98
C ARG A 64 22.12 5.56 18.15
N ALA A 65 21.77 6.81 17.86
CA ALA A 65 21.49 7.81 18.90
C ALA A 65 20.37 7.31 19.81
N ALA A 66 19.23 6.91 19.27
CA ALA A 66 18.10 6.37 20.01
C ALA A 66 18.49 5.14 20.85
N ALA A 67 19.26 4.19 20.28
CA ALA A 67 19.73 3.03 21.02
C ALA A 67 20.57 3.40 22.23
N TRP A 68 21.48 4.37 22.08
CA TRP A 68 22.34 4.81 23.18
C TRP A 68 21.59 5.59 24.26
N THR A 69 20.58 6.38 23.88
CA THR A 69 19.72 7.12 24.79
C THR A 69 18.91 6.16 25.67
N VAL A 70 18.26 5.17 25.04
CA VAL A 70 17.52 4.10 25.77
C VAL A 70 18.43 3.28 26.68
N GLU A 71 19.61 2.82 26.18
CA GLU A 71 20.58 2.07 27.01
C GLU A 71 21.07 2.87 28.22
N ALA A 72 21.09 4.20 28.10
CA ALA A 72 21.54 5.09 29.16
C ALA A 72 20.43 5.52 30.13
N GLY A 73 19.17 5.16 29.86
CA GLY A 73 18.00 5.62 30.62
C GLY A 73 17.81 7.14 30.54
N LEU A 74 18.14 7.71 29.36
CA LEU A 74 18.00 9.13 29.05
C LEU A 74 16.91 9.37 27.99
N ASP A 75 16.13 8.34 27.66
CA ASP A 75 14.94 8.45 26.84
C ASP A 75 13.91 9.32 27.57
N ASP A 76 13.34 10.27 26.84
CA ASP A 76 12.24 11.05 27.37
C ASP A 76 11.06 10.12 27.62
N PRO A 77 10.42 10.18 28.79
CA PRO A 77 9.20 9.43 29.04
C PRO A 77 8.10 9.94 28.11
N ASP A 78 7.19 9.05 27.72
CA ASP A 78 5.98 9.43 26.99
C ASP A 78 5.29 10.58 27.72
N ALA A 79 4.85 11.58 26.97
CA ALA A 79 4.27 12.76 27.58
C ALA A 79 2.95 13.18 26.90
N GLU A 80 2.01 13.54 27.77
CA GLU A 80 0.76 14.19 27.34
C GLU A 80 0.86 15.70 27.60
N LEU A 81 0.40 16.48 26.65
CA LEU A 81 0.38 17.93 26.67
C LEU A 81 -1.02 18.43 26.96
N VAL A 82 -1.24 19.12 28.08
CA VAL A 82 -2.50 19.76 28.41
C VAL A 82 -2.44 21.23 28.01
N LEU A 83 -3.21 21.57 26.99
CA LEU A 83 -3.31 22.93 26.46
C LEU A 83 -4.54 23.63 27.01
N LEU A 84 -4.32 24.80 27.61
CA LEU A 84 -5.39 25.68 28.09
C LEU A 84 -5.43 26.94 27.22
N THR A 85 -6.60 27.24 26.67
CA THR A 85 -6.88 28.45 25.86
C THR A 85 -8.19 29.08 26.29
N ALA A 86 -8.52 30.28 25.80
CA ALA A 86 -9.85 30.86 26.00
C ALA A 86 -10.93 30.07 25.27
N ALA A 87 -12.12 29.94 25.86
CA ALA A 87 -13.25 29.26 25.22
C ALA A 87 -13.88 30.08 24.05
N ASP A 88 -13.79 31.38 24.13
CA ASP A 88 -14.32 32.32 23.10
C ASP A 88 -13.16 33.00 22.36
N GLU A 89 -13.42 33.60 21.18
CA GLU A 89 -12.44 34.35 20.37
C GLU A 89 -11.91 35.63 21.04
N GLY A 90 -12.17 35.86 22.35
CA GLY A 90 -11.68 36.96 23.13
C GLY A 90 -10.25 36.72 23.66
N ALA A 91 -9.59 37.84 24.08
CA ALA A 91 -8.32 37.71 24.80
C ALA A 91 -8.55 36.93 26.11
N PRO A 92 -7.79 35.85 26.38
CA PRO A 92 -7.95 35.06 27.58
C PRO A 92 -7.65 35.91 28.82
N ASP A 93 -8.39 35.70 29.93
CA ASP A 93 -8.03 36.25 31.22
C ASP A 93 -6.78 35.48 31.75
N PRO A 94 -5.63 36.13 31.86
CA PRO A 94 -4.42 35.45 32.35
C PRO A 94 -4.58 34.84 33.77
N ALA A 95 -5.44 35.46 34.62
CA ALA A 95 -5.72 34.93 35.95
C ALA A 95 -6.58 33.64 35.87
N ALA A 96 -7.49 33.52 34.89
CA ALA A 96 -8.26 32.31 34.67
C ALA A 96 -7.39 31.18 34.11
N LEU A 97 -6.51 31.47 33.14
CA LEU A 97 -5.55 30.49 32.60
C LEU A 97 -4.65 29.96 33.70
N ASP A 98 -4.08 30.83 34.53
CA ASP A 98 -3.19 30.45 35.63
C ASP A 98 -3.93 29.63 36.73
N ALA A 99 -5.21 29.94 36.99
CA ALA A 99 -6.04 29.17 37.91
C ALA A 99 -6.33 27.77 37.35
N GLY A 100 -6.76 27.66 36.07
CA GLY A 100 -7.01 26.40 35.40
C GLY A 100 -5.76 25.51 35.32
N ALA A 101 -4.62 26.10 34.98
CA ALA A 101 -3.35 25.38 34.92
C ALA A 101 -2.91 24.81 36.29
N ARG A 102 -3.11 25.57 37.37
CA ARG A 102 -2.86 25.07 38.74
C ARG A 102 -3.80 23.94 39.13
N ASP A 103 -5.06 23.99 38.67
CA ASP A 103 -6.02 22.93 38.93
C ASP A 103 -5.66 21.66 38.15
N VAL A 104 -5.21 21.79 36.87
CA VAL A 104 -4.66 20.67 36.08
C VAL A 104 -3.48 20.02 36.82
N VAL A 105 -2.48 20.81 37.22
CA VAL A 105 -1.31 20.28 37.96
C VAL A 105 -1.73 19.57 39.25
N ARG A 106 -2.67 20.14 40.01
CA ARG A 106 -3.15 19.55 41.25
C ARG A 106 -3.89 18.24 41.07
N VAL A 107 -4.75 18.17 40.04
CA VAL A 107 -5.58 16.98 39.76
C VAL A 107 -4.75 15.84 39.20
N LEU A 108 -3.78 16.16 38.33
CA LEU A 108 -2.99 15.14 37.65
C LEU A 108 -1.75 14.70 38.43
N ALA A 109 -1.26 15.47 39.39
CA ALA A 109 -0.06 15.14 40.17
C ALA A 109 -0.13 13.80 40.93
N ASP A 110 -1.35 13.39 41.35
CA ASP A 110 -1.59 12.12 42.04
C ASP A 110 -2.42 11.17 41.13
N GLY A 111 -2.48 11.44 39.81
CA GLY A 111 -3.22 10.64 38.83
C GLY A 111 -2.59 9.26 38.59
N PRO A 112 -3.39 8.23 38.29
CA PRO A 112 -2.85 6.91 37.95
C PRO A 112 -2.02 6.99 36.66
N GLY A 113 -0.85 6.36 36.64
CA GLY A 113 0.03 6.31 35.49
C GLY A 113 0.81 7.59 35.20
N VAL A 114 0.74 8.60 36.09
CA VAL A 114 1.48 9.86 35.96
C VAL A 114 2.79 9.77 36.74
N ALA A 115 3.91 9.86 36.03
CA ALA A 115 5.23 9.89 36.61
C ALA A 115 5.61 11.31 37.15
N GLY A 116 5.14 12.35 36.45
CA GLY A 116 5.41 13.73 36.84
C GLY A 116 4.49 14.73 36.11
N VAL A 117 4.31 15.90 36.69
CA VAL A 117 3.60 17.01 36.06
C VAL A 117 4.49 18.23 36.04
N GLY A 118 4.77 18.74 34.87
CA GLY A 118 5.62 19.89 34.64
C GLY A 118 4.97 21.22 35.12
N HIS A 119 5.80 22.23 35.23
CA HIS A 119 5.30 23.56 35.55
C HIS A 119 4.53 24.17 34.38
N PRO A 120 3.41 24.89 34.63
CA PRO A 120 2.69 25.60 33.59
C PRO A 120 3.60 26.59 32.83
N VAL A 121 3.63 26.48 31.51
CA VAL A 121 4.40 27.35 30.63
C VAL A 121 3.44 28.23 29.83
N PRO A 122 3.45 29.56 29.98
CA PRO A 122 2.62 30.43 29.14
C PRO A 122 3.21 30.57 27.73
N SER A 123 2.34 30.73 26.74
CA SER A 123 2.77 31.06 25.36
C SER A 123 3.42 32.44 25.31
N PRO A 124 4.29 32.71 24.32
CA PRO A 124 4.95 34.02 24.18
C PRO A 124 4.01 35.22 24.06
N ASP A 125 2.83 35.00 23.50
CA ASP A 125 1.78 36.02 23.35
C ASP A 125 0.78 36.03 24.51
N GLY A 126 0.88 35.09 25.47
CA GLY A 126 -0.01 34.94 26.59
C GLY A 126 -1.39 34.40 26.27
N SER A 127 -1.62 33.90 25.07
CA SER A 127 -2.89 33.35 24.59
C SER A 127 -3.20 31.97 25.11
N ALA A 128 -2.19 31.22 25.54
CA ALA A 128 -2.30 29.84 25.98
C ALA A 128 -1.36 29.53 27.15
N VAL A 129 -1.67 28.45 27.87
CA VAL A 129 -0.78 27.82 28.86
C VAL A 129 -0.67 26.34 28.55
N LEU A 130 0.55 25.82 28.63
CA LEU A 130 0.86 24.41 28.39
C LEU A 130 1.32 23.77 29.68
N VAL A 131 0.79 22.59 29.99
CA VAL A 131 1.25 21.71 31.09
C VAL A 131 1.65 20.38 30.49
N THR A 132 2.91 19.98 30.71
CA THR A 132 3.41 18.68 30.29
C THR A 132 3.18 17.66 31.39
N VAL A 133 2.63 16.50 31.05
CA VAL A 133 2.36 15.38 31.96
C VAL A 133 3.21 14.20 31.50
N GLU A 134 4.21 13.85 32.27
CA GLU A 134 5.08 12.69 32.03
C GLU A 134 4.37 11.42 32.50
N LEU A 135 4.35 10.39 31.64
CA LEU A 135 3.70 9.11 31.93
C LEU A 135 4.70 8.09 32.52
N GLU A 136 4.20 7.13 33.28
CA GLU A 136 4.99 5.96 33.66
C GLU A 136 5.25 5.09 32.41
N PRO A 137 6.44 4.46 32.26
CA PRO A 137 6.85 3.74 31.05
C PRO A 137 5.94 2.54 30.64
N THR A 138 4.99 2.18 31.45
CA THR A 138 4.06 1.05 31.21
C THR A 138 2.64 1.48 30.88
N VAL A 139 2.41 2.79 30.71
CA VAL A 139 1.09 3.36 30.43
C VAL A 139 0.85 3.33 28.93
N ASP A 140 -0.11 2.52 28.52
CA ASP A 140 -0.62 2.39 27.15
C ASP A 140 -2.08 2.86 26.99
N ASP A 141 -2.70 3.40 28.05
CA ASP A 141 -4.06 3.93 28.08
C ASP A 141 -4.13 5.18 28.97
N VAL A 142 -4.58 6.29 28.38
CA VAL A 142 -4.70 7.60 29.05
C VAL A 142 -6.15 8.04 29.25
N THR A 143 -7.12 7.12 29.17
CA THR A 143 -8.56 7.41 29.33
C THR A 143 -8.87 8.07 30.68
N ASP A 144 -8.27 7.62 31.78
CA ASP A 144 -8.45 8.21 33.10
C ASP A 144 -7.88 9.63 33.17
N LEU A 145 -6.74 9.88 32.54
CA LEU A 145 -6.13 11.22 32.45
C LEU A 145 -7.03 12.15 31.61
N GLN A 146 -7.53 11.70 30.47
CA GLN A 146 -8.46 12.47 29.63
C GLN A 146 -9.74 12.82 30.38
N ALA A 147 -10.28 11.89 31.16
CA ALA A 147 -11.46 12.12 32.00
C ALA A 147 -11.18 13.18 33.09
N ALA A 148 -10.03 13.09 33.75
CA ALA A 148 -9.62 14.06 34.77
C ALA A 148 -9.45 15.48 34.18
N VAL A 149 -8.88 15.59 32.97
CA VAL A 149 -8.76 16.88 32.25
C VAL A 149 -10.16 17.42 31.86
N ALA A 150 -11.07 16.56 31.44
CA ALA A 150 -12.45 16.95 31.12
C ALA A 150 -13.21 17.48 32.35
N ASP A 151 -12.98 16.90 33.53
CA ASP A 151 -13.55 17.41 34.80
C ASP A 151 -13.03 18.82 35.11
N VAL A 152 -11.71 19.06 34.96
CA VAL A 152 -11.13 20.40 35.10
C VAL A 152 -11.73 21.38 34.09
N ALA A 153 -11.93 20.97 32.84
CA ALA A 153 -12.56 21.79 31.83
C ALA A 153 -13.99 22.19 32.20
N ALA A 154 -14.76 21.29 32.83
CA ALA A 154 -16.10 21.54 33.30
C ALA A 154 -16.15 22.57 34.44
N ASP A 155 -15.14 22.59 35.32
CA ASP A 155 -15.03 23.56 36.41
C ASP A 155 -14.57 24.95 35.93
N HIS A 156 -14.02 25.06 34.73
CA HIS A 156 -13.55 26.31 34.11
C HIS A 156 -14.28 26.66 32.79
N PRO A 157 -15.58 26.94 32.76
CA PRO A 157 -16.34 27.08 31.51
C PRO A 157 -15.88 28.25 30.60
N GLY A 158 -15.03 29.14 31.08
CA GLY A 158 -14.40 30.22 30.28
C GLY A 158 -13.10 29.78 29.58
N LEU A 159 -12.63 28.54 29.81
CA LEU A 159 -11.45 27.97 29.22
C LEU A 159 -11.79 26.76 28.38
N THR A 160 -10.99 26.54 27.34
CA THR A 160 -10.91 25.28 26.65
C THR A 160 -9.67 24.56 27.17
N VAL A 161 -9.85 23.41 27.80
CA VAL A 161 -8.76 22.55 28.28
C VAL A 161 -8.77 21.27 27.48
N ARG A 162 -7.68 20.97 26.80
CA ARG A 162 -7.53 19.78 25.96
C ARG A 162 -6.24 19.07 26.26
N VAL A 163 -6.22 17.77 26.08
CA VAL A 163 -5.02 16.94 26.20
C VAL A 163 -4.73 16.27 24.87
N ALA A 164 -3.47 16.25 24.51
CA ALA A 164 -2.97 15.50 23.39
C ALA A 164 -1.46 15.22 23.57
N GLY A 165 -1.04 14.02 23.30
CA GLY A 165 0.35 13.61 23.37
C GLY A 165 0.58 12.37 22.54
N GLU A 166 1.61 11.61 22.86
CA GLU A 166 2.00 10.47 22.06
C GLU A 166 0.99 9.31 22.17
N VAL A 167 0.61 8.96 23.41
CA VAL A 167 -0.31 7.85 23.69
C VAL A 167 -1.74 8.21 23.23
N SER A 168 -2.24 9.40 23.62
CA SER A 168 -3.60 9.82 23.24
C SER A 168 -3.77 9.99 21.73
N LEU A 169 -2.74 10.45 21.01
CA LEU A 169 -2.75 10.57 19.57
C LEU A 169 -2.76 9.18 18.90
N ALA A 170 -1.93 8.26 19.38
CA ALA A 170 -1.89 6.89 18.85
C ALA A 170 -3.26 6.21 18.98
N ASP A 171 -3.88 6.28 20.17
CA ASP A 171 -5.22 5.74 20.42
C ASP A 171 -6.30 6.35 19.51
N ALA A 172 -6.28 7.68 19.36
CA ALA A 172 -7.24 8.40 18.53
C ALA A 172 -7.08 8.04 17.02
N ILE A 173 -5.84 7.86 16.56
CA ILE A 173 -5.57 7.43 15.18
C ILE A 173 -5.98 5.97 14.98
N ASP A 174 -5.70 5.08 15.91
CA ASP A 174 -6.12 3.67 15.83
C ASP A 174 -7.65 3.55 15.79
N GLU A 175 -8.38 4.30 16.63
CA GLU A 175 -9.83 4.37 16.57
C GLU A 175 -10.32 4.90 15.23
N ARG A 176 -9.68 5.94 14.69
CA ARG A 176 -10.02 6.51 13.38
C ARG A 176 -9.78 5.53 12.23
N VAL A 177 -8.65 4.82 12.24
CA VAL A 177 -8.36 3.77 11.27
C VAL A 177 -9.39 2.65 11.35
N ALA A 178 -9.80 2.22 12.55
CA ALA A 178 -10.85 1.21 12.73
C ALA A 178 -12.22 1.68 12.19
N GLN A 179 -12.59 2.95 12.40
CA GLN A 179 -13.80 3.56 11.84
C GLN A 179 -13.73 3.63 10.31
N ASP A 180 -12.61 4.05 9.76
CA ASP A 180 -12.34 4.08 8.32
C ASP A 180 -12.47 2.68 7.70
N LEU A 181 -11.88 1.67 8.33
CA LEU A 181 -11.94 0.29 7.89
C LEU A 181 -13.38 -0.23 7.83
N THR A 182 -14.15 0.02 8.91
CA THR A 182 -15.58 -0.34 8.97
C THR A 182 -16.37 0.37 7.86
N SER A 183 -16.12 1.66 7.64
CA SER A 183 -16.76 2.44 6.58
C SER A 183 -16.41 1.91 5.19
N ALA A 184 -15.14 1.59 4.97
CA ALA A 184 -14.67 0.98 3.72
C ALA A 184 -15.38 -0.36 3.45
N GLU A 185 -15.50 -1.23 4.45
CA GLU A 185 -16.18 -2.52 4.32
C GLU A 185 -17.68 -2.36 4.01
N VAL A 186 -18.39 -1.52 4.78
CA VAL A 186 -19.84 -1.26 4.61
C VAL A 186 -20.15 -0.72 3.23
N VAL A 187 -19.29 0.11 2.64
CA VAL A 187 -19.51 0.68 1.30
C VAL A 187 -18.99 -0.27 0.20
N SER A 188 -17.81 -0.88 0.38
CA SER A 188 -17.19 -1.68 -0.67
C SER A 188 -17.93 -2.99 -0.96
N LEU A 189 -18.49 -3.64 0.06
CA LEU A 189 -19.20 -4.91 -0.10
C LEU A 189 -20.46 -4.77 -0.97
N PRO A 190 -21.40 -3.83 -0.72
CA PRO A 190 -22.56 -3.63 -1.60
C PRO A 190 -22.19 -3.18 -3.01
N VAL A 191 -21.20 -2.27 -3.15
CA VAL A 191 -20.73 -1.80 -4.46
C VAL A 191 -20.12 -2.93 -5.25
N THR A 192 -19.23 -3.71 -4.65
CA THR A 192 -18.62 -4.89 -5.27
C THR A 192 -19.66 -5.93 -5.65
N LEU A 193 -20.60 -6.22 -4.75
CA LEU A 193 -21.70 -7.16 -5.03
C LEU A 193 -22.56 -6.65 -6.20
N LEU A 194 -22.90 -5.36 -6.24
CA LEU A 194 -23.66 -4.75 -7.33
C LEU A 194 -22.90 -4.90 -8.67
N LEU A 195 -21.62 -4.56 -8.71
CA LEU A 195 -20.81 -4.69 -9.92
C LEU A 195 -20.68 -6.15 -10.36
N MET A 196 -20.54 -7.07 -9.41
CA MET A 196 -20.55 -8.50 -9.70
C MET A 196 -21.89 -9.00 -10.22
N VAL A 197 -23.01 -8.49 -9.68
CA VAL A 197 -24.36 -8.78 -10.23
C VAL A 197 -24.50 -8.22 -11.64
N LEU A 198 -23.95 -7.04 -11.93
CA LEU A 198 -23.91 -6.48 -13.28
C LEU A 198 -23.07 -7.36 -14.23
N ALA A 199 -21.94 -7.86 -13.77
CA ALA A 199 -21.04 -8.70 -14.57
C ALA A 199 -21.63 -10.10 -14.86
N PHE A 200 -22.23 -10.74 -13.86
CA PHE A 200 -22.71 -12.13 -13.96
C PHE A 200 -24.21 -12.28 -14.23
N GLY A 201 -25.00 -11.27 -13.90
CA GLY A 201 -26.48 -11.32 -14.06
C GLY A 201 -27.19 -12.29 -13.10
N ALA A 202 -26.49 -12.79 -12.06
CA ALA A 202 -27.01 -13.73 -11.07
C ALA A 202 -26.42 -13.45 -9.70
N LEU A 203 -27.24 -13.45 -8.65
CA LEU A 203 -26.85 -13.05 -7.31
C LEU A 203 -25.89 -14.04 -6.65
N VAL A 204 -26.14 -15.36 -6.76
CA VAL A 204 -25.25 -16.37 -6.16
C VAL A 204 -23.87 -16.34 -6.82
N ALA A 205 -23.82 -16.22 -8.16
CA ALA A 205 -22.56 -16.09 -8.87
C ALA A 205 -21.77 -14.82 -8.49
N ALA A 206 -22.45 -13.74 -8.14
CA ALA A 206 -21.85 -12.51 -7.67
C ALA A 206 -21.38 -12.63 -6.21
N GLY A 207 -22.12 -13.34 -5.37
CA GLY A 207 -21.81 -13.51 -3.95
C GLY A 207 -20.60 -14.41 -3.68
N ILE A 208 -20.35 -15.42 -4.52
CA ILE A 208 -19.20 -16.34 -4.31
C ILE A 208 -17.85 -15.61 -4.28
N PRO A 209 -17.48 -14.76 -5.25
CA PRO A 209 -16.22 -14.00 -5.21
C PRO A 209 -16.12 -13.09 -3.98
N VAL A 210 -17.21 -12.41 -3.63
CA VAL A 210 -17.25 -11.51 -2.47
C VAL A 210 -17.05 -12.30 -1.16
N LEU A 211 -17.74 -13.44 -1.00
CA LEU A 211 -17.58 -14.31 0.18
C LEU A 211 -16.14 -14.81 0.32
N LEU A 212 -15.53 -15.23 -0.79
CA LEU A 212 -14.14 -15.70 -0.77
C LEU A 212 -13.15 -14.57 -0.45
N ALA A 213 -13.37 -13.37 -0.99
CA ALA A 213 -12.53 -12.22 -0.68
C ALA A 213 -12.62 -11.85 0.81
N VAL A 214 -13.84 -11.68 1.36
CA VAL A 214 -14.05 -11.37 2.79
C VAL A 214 -13.46 -12.46 3.68
N SER A 215 -13.69 -13.73 3.37
CA SER A 215 -13.13 -14.83 4.17
C SER A 215 -11.59 -14.90 4.07
N SER A 216 -11.00 -14.51 2.94
CA SER A 216 -9.54 -14.44 2.77
C SER A 216 -8.96 -13.28 3.58
N VAL A 217 -9.62 -12.12 3.58
CA VAL A 217 -9.25 -10.97 4.41
C VAL A 217 -9.29 -11.35 5.90
N ALA A 218 -10.41 -11.90 6.37
CA ALA A 218 -10.56 -12.31 7.76
C ALA A 218 -9.50 -13.33 8.19
N ALA A 219 -9.21 -14.34 7.35
CA ALA A 219 -8.15 -15.29 7.62
C ALA A 219 -6.76 -14.63 7.66
N THR A 220 -6.53 -13.65 6.80
CA THR A 220 -5.24 -12.94 6.74
C THR A 220 -5.03 -12.04 7.95
N LEU A 221 -6.05 -11.30 8.38
CA LEU A 221 -5.96 -10.46 9.58
C LEU A 221 -5.61 -11.30 10.82
N GLY A 222 -6.27 -12.45 10.99
CA GLY A 222 -5.94 -13.35 12.10
C GLY A 222 -4.55 -13.99 11.97
N LEU A 223 -4.10 -14.29 10.76
CA LEU A 223 -2.74 -14.81 10.55
C LEU A 223 -1.69 -13.70 10.75
N SER A 224 -2.01 -12.47 10.35
CA SER A 224 -1.15 -11.29 10.53
C SER A 224 -0.85 -11.03 12.00
N ALA A 225 -1.84 -11.19 12.90
CA ALA A 225 -1.64 -11.06 14.34
C ALA A 225 -0.59 -12.05 14.89
N VAL A 226 -0.54 -13.28 14.37
CA VAL A 226 0.50 -14.24 14.77
C VAL A 226 1.85 -13.90 14.15
N VAL A 227 1.86 -13.47 12.89
CA VAL A 227 3.11 -13.16 12.16
C VAL A 227 3.73 -11.86 12.69
N SER A 228 2.96 -10.94 13.28
CA SER A 228 3.45 -9.69 13.86
C SER A 228 4.49 -9.91 14.98
N HIS A 229 4.48 -11.07 15.65
CA HIS A 229 5.53 -11.43 16.61
C HIS A 229 6.89 -11.75 15.98
N VAL A 230 6.98 -11.80 14.64
CA VAL A 230 8.23 -12.00 13.89
C VAL A 230 8.56 -10.77 13.04
N VAL A 231 7.51 -10.16 12.46
CA VAL A 231 7.58 -8.92 11.69
C VAL A 231 6.50 -8.01 12.26
N PRO A 232 6.87 -7.07 13.14
CA PRO A 232 5.92 -6.17 13.77
C PRO A 232 5.02 -5.45 12.76
N ALA A 233 3.78 -5.19 13.12
CA ALA A 233 2.78 -4.67 12.21
C ALA A 233 2.71 -3.14 12.24
N GLU A 234 2.79 -2.52 11.08
CA GLU A 234 2.40 -1.13 10.89
C GLU A 234 0.88 -0.99 11.07
N PRO A 235 0.35 0.02 11.78
CA PRO A 235 -1.10 0.22 11.98
C PRO A 235 -1.92 0.17 10.67
N THR A 236 -1.38 0.67 9.57
CA THR A 236 -2.04 0.71 8.26
C THR A 236 -2.12 -0.64 7.53
N VAL A 237 -1.40 -1.67 7.98
CA VAL A 237 -1.38 -3.01 7.34
C VAL A 237 -2.77 -3.64 7.29
N ALA A 238 -3.59 -3.47 8.32
CA ALA A 238 -4.95 -3.99 8.31
C ALA A 238 -5.77 -3.42 7.15
N SER A 239 -5.69 -2.11 6.93
CA SER A 239 -6.33 -1.42 5.80
C SER A 239 -5.79 -1.91 4.45
N MET A 240 -4.46 -2.14 4.34
CA MET A 240 -3.83 -2.71 3.14
C MET A 240 -4.30 -4.13 2.86
N VAL A 241 -4.44 -4.97 3.87
CA VAL A 241 -4.96 -6.34 3.74
C VAL A 241 -6.39 -6.32 3.22
N VAL A 242 -7.25 -5.43 3.72
CA VAL A 242 -8.63 -5.27 3.21
C VAL A 242 -8.61 -4.78 1.77
N LEU A 243 -7.85 -3.73 1.47
CA LEU A 243 -7.73 -3.12 0.14
C LEU A 243 -7.30 -4.14 -0.93
N ILE A 244 -6.17 -4.80 -0.71
CA ILE A 244 -5.60 -5.76 -1.66
C ILE A 244 -6.43 -7.05 -1.66
N GLY A 245 -6.86 -7.53 -0.50
CA GLY A 245 -7.61 -8.77 -0.35
C GLY A 245 -8.97 -8.73 -1.05
N MET A 246 -9.68 -7.62 -0.93
CA MET A 246 -10.94 -7.41 -1.63
C MET A 246 -10.72 -7.33 -3.16
N ALA A 247 -9.72 -6.58 -3.61
CA ALA A 247 -9.43 -6.45 -5.03
C ALA A 247 -8.99 -7.78 -5.67
N VAL A 248 -7.98 -8.44 -5.08
CA VAL A 248 -7.36 -9.66 -5.64
C VAL A 248 -8.27 -10.89 -5.46
N GLY A 249 -8.90 -11.03 -4.29
CA GLY A 249 -9.76 -12.17 -3.98
C GLY A 249 -10.98 -12.26 -4.89
N VAL A 250 -11.60 -11.11 -5.19
CA VAL A 250 -12.71 -11.03 -6.14
C VAL A 250 -12.22 -11.34 -7.56
N ASP A 251 -11.09 -10.80 -7.97
CA ASP A 251 -10.59 -10.92 -9.34
C ASP A 251 -10.21 -12.35 -9.71
N TYR A 252 -9.46 -13.05 -8.88
CA TYR A 252 -9.11 -14.45 -9.12
C TYR A 252 -10.34 -15.35 -9.21
N SER A 253 -11.32 -15.11 -8.36
CA SER A 253 -12.58 -15.84 -8.36
C SER A 253 -13.40 -15.57 -9.63
N LEU A 254 -13.38 -14.33 -10.14
CA LEU A 254 -14.07 -13.92 -11.36
C LEU A 254 -13.54 -14.67 -12.59
N PHE A 255 -12.22 -14.77 -12.75
CA PHE A 255 -11.62 -15.48 -13.88
C PHE A 255 -11.98 -16.96 -13.89
N TYR A 256 -11.92 -17.61 -12.72
CA TYR A 256 -12.25 -19.03 -12.60
C TYR A 256 -13.73 -19.29 -12.91
N LEU A 257 -14.63 -18.52 -12.28
CA LEU A 257 -16.08 -18.65 -12.43
C LEU A 257 -16.53 -18.41 -13.89
N LYS A 258 -15.95 -17.40 -14.55
CA LYS A 258 -16.27 -17.14 -15.96
C LYS A 258 -15.84 -18.27 -16.86
N ARG A 259 -14.66 -18.86 -16.65
CA ARG A 259 -14.18 -19.98 -17.45
C ARG A 259 -15.04 -21.22 -17.25
N GLU A 260 -15.43 -21.52 -16.03
CA GLU A 260 -16.36 -22.61 -15.71
C GLU A 260 -17.69 -22.44 -16.45
N ARG A 261 -18.27 -21.23 -16.42
CA ARG A 261 -19.52 -20.92 -17.13
C ARG A 261 -19.40 -21.05 -18.66
N GLU A 262 -18.27 -20.64 -19.24
CA GLU A 262 -17.98 -20.83 -20.67
C GLU A 262 -17.98 -22.31 -21.03
N GLU A 263 -17.40 -23.18 -20.24
CA GLU A 263 -17.34 -24.62 -20.51
C GLU A 263 -18.70 -25.29 -20.30
N ARG A 264 -19.47 -24.88 -19.29
CA ARG A 264 -20.87 -25.35 -19.13
C ARG A 264 -21.77 -24.92 -20.29
N ALA A 265 -21.58 -23.71 -20.80
CA ALA A 265 -22.33 -23.23 -21.96
C ALA A 265 -22.06 -24.05 -23.25
N LYS A 266 -20.90 -24.73 -23.31
CA LYS A 266 -20.57 -25.70 -24.38
C LYS A 266 -21.18 -27.09 -24.16
N GLY A 267 -22.03 -27.27 -23.14
CA GLY A 267 -22.73 -28.54 -22.86
C GLY A 267 -21.96 -29.53 -21.99
N ARG A 268 -20.84 -29.09 -21.35
CA ARG A 268 -20.08 -29.97 -20.44
C ARG A 268 -20.79 -30.14 -19.10
N SER A 269 -20.50 -31.23 -18.41
CA SER A 269 -20.91 -31.40 -17.00
C SER A 269 -20.30 -30.38 -16.08
N THR A 270 -20.89 -30.11 -14.92
CA THR A 270 -20.32 -29.17 -13.93
C THR A 270 -18.92 -29.61 -13.48
N LEU A 271 -18.72 -30.90 -13.25
CA LEU A 271 -17.41 -31.44 -12.83
C LEU A 271 -16.35 -31.26 -13.92
N ASP A 272 -16.68 -31.59 -15.20
CA ASP A 272 -15.74 -31.40 -16.31
C ASP A 272 -15.43 -29.92 -16.53
N ALA A 273 -16.43 -29.03 -16.41
CA ALA A 273 -16.25 -27.60 -16.57
C ALA A 273 -15.31 -27.02 -15.48
N VAL A 274 -15.48 -27.45 -14.22
CA VAL A 274 -14.63 -27.08 -13.10
C VAL A 274 -13.21 -27.63 -13.28
N GLU A 275 -13.05 -28.87 -13.76
CA GLU A 275 -11.73 -29.47 -14.01
C GLU A 275 -10.97 -28.72 -15.13
N ILE A 276 -11.66 -28.37 -16.22
CA ILE A 276 -11.08 -27.59 -17.31
C ILE A 276 -10.73 -26.16 -16.85
N ALA A 277 -11.60 -25.54 -16.04
CA ALA A 277 -11.31 -24.22 -15.46
C ALA A 277 -10.08 -24.27 -14.55
N ALA A 278 -9.91 -25.33 -13.74
CA ALA A 278 -8.74 -25.55 -12.90
C ALA A 278 -7.44 -25.69 -13.71
N GLN A 279 -7.49 -26.47 -14.81
CA GLN A 279 -6.34 -26.67 -15.69
C GLN A 279 -5.94 -25.44 -16.50
N THR A 280 -6.86 -24.50 -16.71
CA THR A 280 -6.64 -23.28 -17.50
C THR A 280 -6.54 -22.03 -16.61
N SER A 281 -7.67 -21.53 -16.10
CA SER A 281 -7.69 -20.33 -15.24
C SER A 281 -7.03 -20.56 -13.89
N GLY A 282 -7.23 -21.72 -13.25
CA GLY A 282 -6.58 -22.07 -11.98
C GLY A 282 -5.06 -22.11 -12.09
N HIS A 283 -4.52 -22.62 -13.21
CA HIS A 283 -3.09 -22.54 -13.48
C HIS A 283 -2.61 -21.10 -13.65
N ALA A 284 -3.35 -20.27 -14.40
CA ALA A 284 -3.01 -18.87 -14.58
C ALA A 284 -3.01 -18.13 -13.22
N ILE A 285 -4.03 -18.33 -12.39
CA ILE A 285 -4.13 -17.76 -11.03
C ILE A 285 -2.93 -18.16 -10.16
N ALA A 286 -2.52 -19.45 -10.18
CA ALA A 286 -1.40 -19.90 -9.37
C ALA A 286 -0.06 -19.27 -9.81
N VAL A 287 0.19 -19.20 -11.12
CA VAL A 287 1.43 -18.60 -11.66
C VAL A 287 1.47 -17.11 -11.39
N SER A 288 0.36 -16.44 -11.60
CA SER A 288 0.16 -15.03 -11.40
C SER A 288 0.29 -14.66 -9.91
N GLY A 289 -0.42 -15.37 -9.04
CA GLY A 289 -0.32 -15.13 -7.60
C GLY A 289 1.10 -15.29 -7.06
N VAL A 290 1.85 -16.31 -7.52
CA VAL A 290 3.28 -16.43 -7.17
C VAL A 290 4.09 -15.23 -7.69
N ALA A 291 3.81 -14.74 -8.88
CA ALA A 291 4.52 -13.58 -9.41
C ALA A 291 4.20 -12.31 -8.61
N VAL A 292 2.95 -12.10 -8.21
CA VAL A 292 2.55 -10.99 -7.31
C VAL A 292 3.24 -11.10 -5.96
N ILE A 293 3.22 -12.29 -5.34
CA ILE A 293 3.90 -12.54 -4.05
C ILE A 293 5.39 -12.22 -4.14
N VAL A 294 6.08 -12.67 -5.19
CA VAL A 294 7.53 -12.41 -5.36
C VAL A 294 7.80 -10.93 -5.66
N SER A 295 6.89 -10.24 -6.38
CA SER A 295 7.00 -8.80 -6.59
C SER A 295 6.86 -8.03 -5.27
N LEU A 296 5.85 -8.36 -4.45
CA LEU A 296 5.64 -7.76 -3.12
C LEU A 296 6.81 -8.07 -2.18
N ALA A 297 7.33 -9.29 -2.21
CA ALA A 297 8.50 -9.66 -1.41
C ALA A 297 9.77 -8.89 -1.77
N ALA A 298 9.83 -8.22 -2.93
CA ALA A 298 10.96 -7.34 -3.25
C ALA A 298 11.05 -6.11 -2.31
N LEU A 299 9.97 -5.74 -1.64
CA LEU A 299 9.97 -4.65 -0.64
C LEU A 299 10.88 -4.95 0.55
N TYR A 300 11.08 -6.22 0.94
CA TYR A 300 12.03 -6.62 1.99
C TYR A 300 13.48 -6.19 1.69
N LEU A 301 13.81 -5.86 0.44
CA LEU A 301 15.15 -5.35 0.08
C LEU A 301 15.43 -3.96 0.66
N LEU A 302 14.40 -3.21 1.05
CA LEU A 302 14.55 -1.90 1.68
C LEU A 302 15.14 -2.04 3.08
N GLN A 303 14.79 -3.11 3.80
CA GLN A 303 15.18 -3.33 5.20
C GLN A 303 14.76 -2.14 6.08
N LEU A 304 13.51 -1.74 5.95
CA LEU A 304 12.81 -0.75 6.75
C LEU A 304 11.58 -1.45 7.34
N ALA A 305 11.30 -1.27 8.62
CA ALA A 305 10.25 -1.99 9.35
C ALA A 305 8.87 -1.80 8.70
N THR A 306 8.52 -0.57 8.34
CA THR A 306 7.27 -0.24 7.63
C THR A 306 7.10 -1.04 6.36
N PHE A 307 8.13 -1.13 5.50
CA PHE A 307 8.05 -1.88 4.24
C PHE A 307 8.04 -3.39 4.46
N ASP A 308 8.74 -3.90 5.47
CA ASP A 308 8.73 -5.33 5.81
C ASP A 308 7.33 -5.73 6.30
N SER A 309 6.69 -4.88 7.09
CA SER A 309 5.32 -5.03 7.56
C SER A 309 4.30 -5.02 6.41
N LEU A 310 4.33 -3.99 5.55
CA LEU A 310 3.47 -3.86 4.38
C LEU A 310 3.63 -5.04 3.40
N ALA A 311 4.88 -5.48 3.16
CA ALA A 311 5.17 -6.63 2.33
C ALA A 311 4.56 -7.91 2.92
N THR A 312 4.69 -8.11 4.22
CA THR A 312 4.17 -9.27 4.93
C THR A 312 2.65 -9.35 4.79
N GLY A 313 1.92 -8.29 5.13
CA GLY A 313 0.47 -8.23 5.01
C GLY A 313 -0.01 -8.48 3.59
N ALA A 314 0.61 -7.82 2.61
CA ALA A 314 0.26 -7.96 1.21
C ALA A 314 0.57 -9.36 0.64
N VAL A 315 1.72 -9.96 0.98
CA VAL A 315 2.08 -11.33 0.60
C VAL A 315 1.10 -12.34 1.20
N LEU A 316 0.77 -12.20 2.48
CA LEU A 316 -0.16 -13.10 3.16
C LEU A 316 -1.55 -13.07 2.52
N VAL A 317 -2.12 -11.88 2.29
CA VAL A 317 -3.47 -11.77 1.73
C VAL A 317 -3.55 -12.31 0.30
N VAL A 318 -2.52 -12.10 -0.52
CA VAL A 318 -2.46 -12.67 -1.86
C VAL A 318 -2.33 -14.19 -1.80
N ALA A 319 -1.47 -14.71 -0.92
CA ALA A 319 -1.28 -16.16 -0.75
C ALA A 319 -2.59 -16.86 -0.31
N VAL A 320 -3.26 -16.31 0.70
CA VAL A 320 -4.54 -16.82 1.20
C VAL A 320 -5.62 -16.75 0.12
N SER A 321 -5.72 -15.64 -0.61
CA SER A 321 -6.67 -15.46 -1.73
C SER A 321 -6.45 -16.46 -2.87
N VAL A 322 -5.19 -16.74 -3.23
CA VAL A 322 -4.83 -17.76 -4.23
C VAL A 322 -5.24 -19.15 -3.75
N VAL A 323 -4.94 -19.50 -2.50
CA VAL A 323 -5.31 -20.80 -1.92
C VAL A 323 -6.84 -20.97 -1.91
N GLY A 324 -7.59 -19.96 -1.47
CA GLY A 324 -9.06 -19.96 -1.48
C GLY A 324 -9.63 -20.15 -2.89
N SER A 325 -9.09 -19.43 -3.86
CA SER A 325 -9.54 -19.51 -5.27
C SER A 325 -9.23 -20.85 -5.95
N ILE A 326 -8.17 -21.55 -5.55
CA ILE A 326 -7.79 -22.85 -6.14
C ILE A 326 -8.48 -24.02 -5.41
N THR A 327 -8.80 -23.86 -4.13
CA THR A 327 -9.34 -24.94 -3.30
C THR A 327 -10.85 -24.81 -3.08
N VAL A 328 -11.30 -23.71 -2.49
CA VAL A 328 -12.70 -23.54 -2.05
C VAL A 328 -13.64 -23.25 -3.21
N LEU A 329 -13.21 -22.42 -4.15
CA LEU A 329 -14.04 -22.03 -5.30
C LEU A 329 -14.49 -23.24 -6.14
N PRO A 330 -13.62 -24.20 -6.54
CA PRO A 330 -14.03 -25.42 -7.19
C PRO A 330 -15.08 -26.22 -6.43
N ALA A 331 -14.91 -26.34 -5.10
CA ALA A 331 -15.84 -27.06 -4.23
C ALA A 331 -17.21 -26.38 -4.18
N LEU A 332 -17.25 -25.06 -4.03
CA LEU A 332 -18.49 -24.27 -4.05
C LEU A 332 -19.23 -24.40 -5.38
N LEU A 333 -18.51 -24.35 -6.50
CA LEU A 333 -19.11 -24.46 -7.83
C LEU A 333 -19.72 -25.85 -8.09
N VAL A 334 -19.07 -26.92 -7.65
CA VAL A 334 -19.61 -28.27 -7.75
C VAL A 334 -20.84 -28.46 -6.83
N THR A 335 -20.77 -27.98 -5.60
CA THR A 335 -21.85 -28.10 -4.62
C THR A 335 -23.10 -27.32 -5.03
N LEU A 336 -22.92 -26.08 -5.46
CA LEU A 336 -24.01 -25.21 -5.88
C LEU A 336 -24.56 -25.56 -7.28
N GLY A 337 -23.72 -26.09 -8.16
CA GLY A 337 -24.10 -26.54 -9.51
C GLY A 337 -24.95 -25.52 -10.27
N ARG A 338 -26.22 -25.87 -10.53
CA ARG A 338 -27.15 -24.98 -11.28
C ARG A 338 -27.64 -23.77 -10.49
N TRP A 339 -27.51 -23.80 -9.15
CA TRP A 339 -27.90 -22.67 -8.29
C TRP A 339 -26.99 -21.48 -8.45
N VAL A 340 -25.75 -21.65 -8.92
CA VAL A 340 -24.81 -20.56 -9.21
C VAL A 340 -25.43 -19.50 -10.15
N ASP A 341 -26.30 -19.91 -11.08
CA ASP A 341 -26.96 -19.03 -12.05
C ASP A 341 -28.31 -18.48 -11.57
N ARG A 342 -28.62 -18.55 -10.26
CA ARG A 342 -29.90 -18.12 -9.66
C ARG A 342 -29.69 -17.23 -8.44
N PRO A 343 -30.67 -16.40 -8.03
CA PRO A 343 -31.72 -15.86 -8.90
C PRO A 343 -31.13 -14.99 -10.02
N ARG A 344 -31.74 -15.03 -11.19
CA ARG A 344 -31.34 -14.17 -12.31
C ARG A 344 -31.99 -12.80 -12.15
N VAL A 345 -31.25 -11.74 -12.34
CA VAL A 345 -31.78 -10.37 -12.40
C VAL A 345 -32.30 -10.13 -13.83
N PRO A 346 -33.64 -10.08 -14.03
CA PRO A 346 -34.22 -10.21 -15.37
C PRO A 346 -33.78 -9.14 -16.37
N LEU A 347 -33.62 -7.88 -15.90
CA LEU A 347 -33.24 -6.75 -16.73
C LEU A 347 -31.78 -6.85 -17.15
N LEU A 348 -30.87 -7.10 -16.18
CA LEU A 348 -29.43 -7.17 -16.40
C LEU A 348 -29.04 -8.39 -17.25
N TRP A 349 -29.70 -9.52 -17.04
CA TRP A 349 -29.46 -10.71 -17.85
C TRP A 349 -29.83 -10.48 -19.31
N ARG A 350 -30.93 -9.76 -19.60
CA ARG A 350 -31.35 -9.40 -20.98
C ARG A 350 -30.35 -8.41 -21.61
N VAL A 351 -29.87 -7.42 -20.88
CA VAL A 351 -28.89 -6.44 -21.36
C VAL A 351 -27.57 -7.12 -21.67
N ASN A 352 -27.05 -7.93 -20.76
CA ASN A 352 -25.80 -8.69 -20.95
C ASN A 352 -25.87 -9.63 -22.17
N ARG A 353 -27.03 -10.24 -22.40
CA ARG A 353 -27.25 -11.10 -23.57
C ARG A 353 -27.34 -10.31 -24.88
N ARG A 354 -27.86 -9.07 -24.87
CA ARG A 354 -27.95 -8.20 -26.05
C ARG A 354 -26.62 -7.54 -26.43
N ILE A 355 -25.84 -7.13 -25.46
CA ILE A 355 -24.53 -6.47 -25.68
C ILE A 355 -23.53 -7.51 -26.24
N GLY A 356 -23.67 -8.77 -25.89
CA GLY A 356 -22.73 -9.83 -26.22
C GLY A 356 -21.34 -9.63 -25.57
N PRO A 357 -20.50 -10.65 -25.55
CA PRO A 357 -19.17 -10.50 -24.99
C PRO A 357 -18.34 -9.49 -25.79
N GLY A 358 -17.98 -8.36 -25.17
CA GLY A 358 -17.05 -7.38 -25.72
C GLY A 358 -17.60 -6.35 -26.71
N GLY A 359 -18.92 -6.11 -26.78
CA GLY A 359 -19.49 -5.20 -27.78
C GLY A 359 -18.98 -3.75 -27.73
N ILE A 360 -18.83 -3.16 -26.53
CA ILE A 360 -18.29 -1.80 -26.35
C ILE A 360 -16.77 -1.82 -26.56
N SER A 361 -16.08 -2.78 -25.96
CA SER A 361 -14.62 -2.90 -26.05
C SER A 361 -14.15 -3.14 -27.51
N ARG A 362 -14.92 -3.84 -28.33
CA ARG A 362 -14.62 -4.01 -29.77
C ARG A 362 -14.68 -2.69 -30.53
N ARG A 363 -15.58 -1.75 -30.16
CA ARG A 363 -15.63 -0.41 -30.77
C ARG A 363 -14.41 0.41 -30.42
N VAL A 364 -13.89 0.32 -29.20
CA VAL A 364 -12.66 1.02 -28.77
C VAL A 364 -11.43 0.37 -29.42
N LEU A 365 -11.41 -0.97 -29.53
CA LEU A 365 -10.31 -1.72 -30.13
C LEU A 365 -10.19 -1.52 -31.65
N ALA A 366 -11.30 -1.31 -32.35
CA ALA A 366 -11.32 -1.23 -33.83
C ALA A 366 -10.40 -0.13 -34.39
N PRO A 367 -10.39 1.13 -33.88
CA PRO A 367 -9.46 2.16 -34.33
C PRO A 367 -7.99 1.79 -34.07
N ALA A 368 -7.69 1.17 -32.92
CA ALA A 368 -6.33 0.80 -32.52
C ALA A 368 -5.71 -0.25 -33.47
N VAL A 369 -6.51 -1.18 -33.98
CA VAL A 369 -6.03 -2.19 -34.95
C VAL A 369 -6.05 -1.64 -36.37
N ARG A 370 -6.96 -0.72 -36.70
CA ARG A 370 -7.09 -0.14 -38.05
C ARG A 370 -5.99 0.89 -38.34
N HIS A 371 -5.68 1.73 -37.35
CA HIS A 371 -4.64 2.78 -37.43
C HIS A 371 -3.65 2.66 -36.26
N PRO A 372 -2.83 1.59 -36.22
CA PRO A 372 -2.07 1.25 -35.01
C PRO A 372 -1.02 2.30 -34.65
N LEU A 373 -0.37 2.95 -35.63
CA LEU A 373 0.61 3.99 -35.37
C LEU A 373 -0.03 5.22 -34.71
N ALA A 374 -1.14 5.70 -35.27
CA ALA A 374 -1.86 6.84 -34.71
C ALA A 374 -2.38 6.55 -33.30
N ALA A 375 -2.93 5.35 -33.09
CA ALA A 375 -3.41 4.92 -31.78
C ALA A 375 -2.28 4.88 -30.72
N VAL A 376 -1.12 4.31 -31.08
CA VAL A 376 0.05 4.25 -30.20
C VAL A 376 0.60 5.66 -29.90
N VAL A 377 0.70 6.52 -30.90
CA VAL A 377 1.20 7.89 -30.71
C VAL A 377 0.24 8.70 -29.82
N VAL A 378 -1.05 8.72 -30.13
CA VAL A 378 -2.03 9.52 -29.36
C VAL A 378 -2.13 9.00 -27.93
N ALA A 379 -2.31 7.70 -27.73
CA ALA A 379 -2.41 7.12 -26.39
C ALA A 379 -1.08 7.24 -25.61
N GLY A 380 0.05 7.09 -26.29
CA GLY A 380 1.38 7.30 -25.71
C GLY A 380 1.60 8.74 -25.25
N VAL A 381 1.19 9.72 -26.08
CA VAL A 381 1.24 11.15 -25.70
C VAL A 381 0.32 11.46 -24.53
N VAL A 382 -0.91 10.95 -24.52
CA VAL A 382 -1.84 11.13 -23.37
C VAL A 382 -1.24 10.58 -22.09
N CYS A 383 -0.74 9.34 -22.10
CA CYS A 383 -0.10 8.75 -20.93
C CYS A 383 1.19 9.50 -20.55
N GLY A 384 1.98 9.95 -21.54
CA GLY A 384 3.20 10.74 -21.31
C GLY A 384 2.92 12.09 -20.65
N VAL A 385 1.87 12.80 -21.08
CA VAL A 385 1.44 14.06 -20.46
C VAL A 385 0.96 13.84 -19.01
N LEU A 386 0.21 12.76 -18.76
CA LEU A 386 -0.23 12.42 -17.41
C LEU A 386 0.92 11.93 -16.51
N ALA A 387 1.95 11.33 -17.09
CA ALA A 387 3.13 10.87 -16.35
C ALA A 387 4.19 11.96 -16.14
N ALA A 388 4.22 13.00 -16.98
CA ALA A 388 5.24 14.05 -16.92
C ALA A 388 5.34 14.75 -15.54
N PRO A 389 4.24 15.04 -14.83
CA PRO A 389 4.31 15.60 -13.47
C PRO A 389 5.11 14.76 -12.49
N ALA A 390 5.19 13.43 -12.68
CA ALA A 390 5.94 12.54 -11.78
C ALA A 390 7.43 12.94 -11.62
N LEU A 391 8.02 13.62 -12.61
CA LEU A 391 9.42 14.07 -12.56
C LEU A 391 9.69 15.12 -11.48
N GLY A 392 8.67 15.76 -10.93
CA GLY A 392 8.80 16.74 -9.85
C GLY A 392 8.11 16.31 -8.57
N LEU A 393 7.93 15.01 -8.38
CA LEU A 393 7.36 14.43 -7.15
C LEU A 393 8.31 14.71 -5.99
N ARG A 394 7.77 15.27 -4.90
CA ARG A 394 8.47 15.47 -3.63
C ARG A 394 7.97 14.41 -2.68
N LEU A 395 8.91 13.74 -2.01
CA LEU A 395 8.63 12.68 -1.04
C LEU A 395 9.04 13.18 0.34
N HIS A 396 8.20 12.93 1.33
CA HIS A 396 8.46 13.24 2.74
C HIS A 396 7.74 12.20 3.61
N GLY A 397 8.26 11.94 4.80
CA GLY A 397 7.58 11.10 5.79
C GLY A 397 6.19 11.63 6.15
N ALA A 398 5.34 10.79 6.74
CA ALA A 398 4.09 11.25 7.30
C ALA A 398 4.37 12.11 8.53
N ASP A 399 3.68 13.24 8.66
CA ASP A 399 3.78 14.17 9.77
C ASP A 399 2.40 14.53 10.33
N LEU A 400 2.35 15.36 11.35
CA LEU A 400 1.09 15.82 11.97
C LEU A 400 0.14 16.46 10.94
N GLY A 401 0.68 17.15 9.92
CA GLY A 401 -0.10 17.79 8.85
C GLY A 401 -0.74 16.80 7.87
N THR A 402 -0.29 15.53 7.87
CA THR A 402 -0.86 14.46 7.05
C THR A 402 -2.00 13.71 7.74
N LEU A 403 -2.17 13.91 9.06
CA LEU A 403 -3.22 13.29 9.86
C LEU A 403 -4.57 14.04 9.69
N PRO A 404 -5.70 13.38 9.95
CA PRO A 404 -7.01 14.01 9.81
C PRO A 404 -7.20 15.19 10.82
N PRO A 405 -7.46 16.40 10.34
CA PRO A 405 -7.54 17.58 11.21
C PRO A 405 -8.80 17.61 12.10
N ASP A 406 -9.76 16.73 11.85
CA ASP A 406 -10.98 16.57 12.64
C ASP A 406 -10.79 15.69 13.88
N VAL A 407 -9.63 15.05 14.03
CA VAL A 407 -9.21 14.36 15.25
C VAL A 407 -8.81 15.41 16.29
N ALA A 408 -9.37 15.33 17.50
CA ALA A 408 -9.20 16.36 18.53
C ALA A 408 -7.74 16.52 18.96
N GLU A 409 -7.02 15.40 19.08
CA GLU A 409 -5.60 15.33 19.45
C GLU A 409 -4.72 16.00 18.38
N VAL A 410 -4.98 15.72 17.09
CA VAL A 410 -4.30 16.37 15.96
C VAL A 410 -4.52 17.89 15.99
N SER A 411 -5.76 18.34 16.19
CA SER A 411 -6.07 19.77 16.28
C SER A 411 -5.39 20.43 17.49
N THR A 412 -5.30 19.73 18.61
CA THR A 412 -4.67 20.23 19.85
C THR A 412 -3.16 20.37 19.68
N LEU A 413 -2.49 19.33 19.14
CA LEU A 413 -1.04 19.37 18.86
C LEU A 413 -0.68 20.44 17.83
N THR A 414 -1.53 20.64 16.80
CA THR A 414 -1.36 21.74 15.86
C THR A 414 -1.42 23.11 16.56
N GLN A 415 -2.40 23.31 17.45
CA GLN A 415 -2.49 24.53 18.25
C GLN A 415 -1.31 24.71 19.22
N VAL A 416 -0.79 23.61 19.80
CA VAL A 416 0.44 23.67 20.61
C VAL A 416 1.61 24.16 19.75
N GLY A 417 1.79 23.63 18.54
CA GLY A 417 2.85 24.06 17.63
C GLY A 417 2.74 25.55 17.25
N GLU A 418 1.52 26.03 16.99
CA GLU A 418 1.27 27.44 16.69
C GLU A 418 1.49 28.37 17.89
N ALA A 419 1.03 27.98 19.08
CA ALA A 419 1.14 28.79 20.31
C ALA A 419 2.58 28.76 20.90
N PHE A 420 3.35 27.70 20.65
CA PHE A 420 4.68 27.50 21.20
C PHE A 420 5.71 27.21 20.09
N PRO A 421 6.00 28.14 19.18
CA PRO A 421 6.91 27.92 18.04
C PRO A 421 8.34 27.58 18.46
N SER A 422 8.76 27.96 19.68
CA SER A 422 10.07 27.59 20.24
C SER A 422 10.22 26.10 20.60
N ARG A 423 9.12 25.35 20.59
CA ARG A 423 9.11 23.89 20.73
C ARG A 423 9.10 23.16 19.39
N GLY A 424 9.48 23.84 18.28
CA GLY A 424 9.60 23.25 16.95
C GLY A 424 10.35 21.92 16.92
N SER A 425 10.83 21.52 15.78
CA SER A 425 11.60 20.27 15.64
C SER A 425 12.84 20.29 16.55
N THR A 426 13.10 19.19 17.28
CA THR A 426 14.31 19.01 18.09
C THR A 426 15.25 18.02 17.44
N VAL A 427 16.55 18.23 17.64
CA VAL A 427 17.63 17.35 17.19
C VAL A 427 18.52 17.02 18.37
N ASP A 428 18.82 15.75 18.58
CA ASP A 428 19.62 15.28 19.71
C ASP A 428 21.03 14.92 19.27
N VAL A 429 22.02 15.46 19.97
CA VAL A 429 23.41 15.06 19.81
C VAL A 429 23.78 14.15 20.96
N VAL A 430 23.91 12.85 20.66
CA VAL A 430 24.25 11.83 21.64
C VAL A 430 25.74 11.52 21.56
N VAL A 431 26.44 11.64 22.69
CA VAL A 431 27.87 11.36 22.78
C VAL A 431 28.14 10.29 23.81
N ARG A 432 28.90 9.27 23.43
CA ARG A 432 29.30 8.16 24.31
C ARG A 432 30.80 8.06 24.42
N GLY A 433 31.31 8.09 25.66
CA GLY A 433 32.72 8.04 25.93
C GLY A 433 33.08 7.37 27.24
N ALA A 434 34.35 7.51 27.68
CA ALA A 434 34.78 7.04 29.00
C ALA A 434 34.27 7.97 30.08
N ALA A 435 33.80 7.44 31.22
CA ALA A 435 33.35 8.24 32.36
C ALA A 435 34.43 9.22 32.88
N ALA A 436 35.70 8.94 32.65
CA ALA A 436 36.81 9.86 33.02
C ALA A 436 36.82 11.15 32.17
N GLN A 437 36.15 11.20 31.04
CA GLN A 437 36.10 12.35 30.15
C GLN A 437 34.77 13.13 30.27
N GLN A 438 33.89 12.79 31.22
CA GLN A 438 32.55 13.36 31.33
C GLN A 438 32.55 14.90 31.38
N ASP A 439 33.46 15.52 32.11
CA ASP A 439 33.54 16.97 32.24
C ASP A 439 34.02 17.64 30.94
N GLU A 440 34.94 16.98 30.21
CA GLU A 440 35.42 17.44 28.91
C GLU A 440 34.34 17.35 27.84
N VAL A 441 33.59 16.24 27.81
CA VAL A 441 32.45 16.04 26.90
C VAL A 441 31.34 17.04 27.20
N ALA A 442 30.96 17.21 28.45
CA ALA A 442 29.96 18.20 28.84
C ALA A 442 30.38 19.63 28.50
N GLY A 443 31.69 19.95 28.65
CA GLY A 443 32.23 21.24 28.22
C GLY A 443 32.16 21.46 26.70
N ALA A 444 32.50 20.44 25.94
CA ALA A 444 32.44 20.46 24.48
C ALA A 444 31.00 20.63 23.98
N LEU A 445 30.03 19.91 24.57
CA LEU A 445 28.62 20.01 24.23
C LEU A 445 28.01 21.37 24.55
N ARG A 446 28.35 21.98 25.70
CA ARG A 446 27.94 23.38 25.99
C ARG A 446 28.54 24.39 25.01
N SER A 447 29.78 24.17 24.56
CA SER A 447 30.39 25.01 23.53
C SER A 447 29.68 24.82 22.15
N LEU A 448 29.28 23.59 21.83
CA LEU A 448 28.50 23.28 20.66
C LEU A 448 27.14 24.00 20.71
N GLU A 449 26.41 23.91 21.82
CA GLU A 449 25.14 24.59 22.05
C GLU A 449 25.27 26.10 21.80
N ALA A 450 26.25 26.75 22.45
CA ALA A 450 26.52 28.19 22.29
C ALA A 450 26.83 28.54 20.81
N THR A 451 27.57 27.70 20.11
CA THR A 451 27.93 27.90 18.69
C THR A 451 26.72 27.71 17.81
N ALA A 452 25.94 26.67 18.05
CA ALA A 452 24.71 26.35 17.29
C ALA A 452 23.67 27.48 17.44
N VAL A 453 23.35 27.89 18.65
CA VAL A 453 22.42 29.01 18.94
C VAL A 453 22.97 30.31 18.36
N GLY A 454 24.27 30.58 18.50
CA GLY A 454 24.93 31.76 17.93
C GLY A 454 24.90 31.83 16.41
N SER A 455 24.70 30.70 15.71
CA SER A 455 24.50 30.64 14.24
C SER A 455 23.17 31.21 13.79
N GLY A 456 22.18 31.30 14.69
CA GLY A 456 20.79 31.69 14.38
C GLY A 456 19.97 30.60 13.71
N ARG A 457 20.53 29.41 13.53
CA ARG A 457 19.82 28.24 12.96
C ARG A 457 19.18 27.37 14.04
N PHE A 458 19.60 27.53 15.27
CA PHE A 458 19.07 26.85 16.47
C PHE A 458 18.60 27.88 17.46
N GLN A 459 17.66 27.48 18.31
CA GLN A 459 17.12 28.30 19.39
C GLN A 459 17.43 27.70 20.75
N ASP A 460 17.45 28.53 21.76
CA ASP A 460 17.56 28.13 23.17
C ASP A 460 16.19 27.55 23.61
N LEU A 461 16.19 26.33 24.12
CA LEU A 461 14.99 25.65 24.64
C LEU A 461 14.41 26.31 25.90
N GLY A 462 15.22 27.17 26.61
CA GLY A 462 14.82 27.75 27.88
C GLY A 462 14.77 26.75 29.06
N VAL A 463 15.20 25.52 28.81
CA VAL A 463 15.35 24.41 29.78
C VAL A 463 16.76 23.81 29.61
N PRO A 464 17.30 23.09 30.60
CA PRO A 464 18.59 22.45 30.43
C PRO A 464 18.64 21.55 29.20
N ALA A 465 19.42 21.96 28.21
CA ALA A 465 19.53 21.25 26.92
C ALA A 465 20.44 20.01 27.00
N LEU A 466 21.29 19.90 28.08
CA LEU A 466 22.26 18.83 28.24
C LEU A 466 21.84 17.90 29.38
N ALA A 467 21.60 16.65 29.06
CA ALA A 467 21.42 15.54 30.01
C ALA A 467 22.63 14.61 30.00
N ALA A 468 22.89 13.96 31.13
CA ALA A 468 23.96 12.97 31.28
C ALA A 468 23.46 11.76 32.05
N ALA A 469 23.84 10.56 31.62
CA ALA A 469 23.55 9.33 32.33
C ALA A 469 24.27 9.27 33.71
N ASP A 470 23.68 8.55 34.65
CA ASP A 470 24.22 8.36 35.98
C ASP A 470 25.64 7.76 35.99
N ASP A 471 25.96 6.95 34.97
CA ASP A 471 27.28 6.34 34.81
C ASP A 471 28.33 7.32 34.22
N GLY A 472 27.94 8.53 33.83
CA GLY A 472 28.78 9.57 33.23
C GLY A 472 29.37 9.22 31.86
N ARG A 473 28.81 8.18 31.17
CA ARG A 473 29.35 7.71 29.89
C ARG A 473 28.58 8.24 28.68
N THR A 474 27.30 8.47 28.85
CA THR A 474 26.42 8.95 27.76
C THR A 474 25.91 10.35 28.10
N HIS A 475 25.96 11.24 27.11
CA HIS A 475 25.47 12.60 27.22
C HIS A 475 24.55 12.87 26.01
N VAL A 476 23.44 13.56 26.26
CA VAL A 476 22.47 13.96 25.22
C VAL A 476 22.35 15.48 25.29
N LEU A 477 22.60 16.13 24.16
CA LEU A 477 22.37 17.56 23.97
C LEU A 477 21.21 17.73 23.02
N THR A 478 20.08 18.26 23.47
CA THR A 478 18.89 18.55 22.65
C THR A 478 18.94 19.98 22.15
N LEU A 479 18.81 20.19 20.84
CA LEU A 479 18.84 21.50 20.19
C LEU A 479 17.48 21.74 19.47
N ALA A 480 16.86 22.88 19.74
CA ALA A 480 15.65 23.28 19.02
C ALA A 480 15.98 23.92 17.68
N VAL A 481 15.24 23.53 16.64
CA VAL A 481 15.32 24.09 15.29
C VAL A 481 14.02 24.82 14.97
N PRO A 482 14.05 26.14 14.67
CA PRO A 482 12.86 26.95 14.43
C PRO A 482 12.30 26.75 13.01
N LEU A 483 12.11 25.51 12.59
CA LEU A 483 11.57 25.11 11.30
C LEU A 483 10.44 24.10 11.51
N GLU A 484 9.47 24.13 10.62
CA GLU A 484 8.42 23.12 10.59
C GLU A 484 8.98 21.75 10.17
N SER A 485 8.37 20.67 10.62
CA SER A 485 8.85 19.30 10.35
C SER A 485 8.95 18.97 8.86
N ALA A 486 8.10 19.57 8.02
CA ALA A 486 8.12 19.39 6.57
C ALA A 486 9.03 20.37 5.80
N ASP A 487 9.79 21.25 6.50
CA ASP A 487 10.68 22.19 5.84
C ASP A 487 11.93 21.48 5.31
N PRO A 488 12.19 21.49 3.98
CA PRO A 488 13.37 20.84 3.40
C PRO A 488 14.72 21.38 3.96
N ALA A 489 14.73 22.56 4.58
CA ALA A 489 15.93 23.10 5.20
C ALA A 489 16.36 22.33 6.46
N LEU A 490 15.47 21.54 7.07
CA LEU A 490 15.81 20.66 8.20
C LEU A 490 16.89 19.65 7.82
N ASP A 491 16.81 19.05 6.65
CA ASP A 491 17.81 18.12 6.14
C ASP A 491 19.20 18.72 6.14
N ASP A 492 19.31 19.98 5.68
CA ASP A 492 20.60 20.69 5.64
C ASP A 492 21.10 21.02 7.05
N VAL A 493 20.20 21.34 7.99
CA VAL A 493 20.53 21.55 9.40
C VAL A 493 21.11 20.28 10.04
N VAL A 494 20.46 19.13 9.82
CA VAL A 494 20.92 17.84 10.35
C VAL A 494 22.27 17.45 9.73
N ARG A 495 22.46 17.64 8.41
CA ARG A 495 23.73 17.34 7.74
C ARG A 495 24.86 18.21 8.25
N ASP A 496 24.67 19.53 8.36
CA ASP A 496 25.67 20.44 8.91
C ASP A 496 26.04 20.09 10.38
N LEU A 497 25.03 19.69 11.16
CA LEU A 497 25.26 19.24 12.52
C LEU A 497 26.13 17.98 12.55
N ARG A 498 25.85 17.00 11.71
CA ARG A 498 26.57 15.71 11.62
C ARG A 498 27.96 15.83 11.04
N GLU A 499 28.15 16.65 10.01
CA GLU A 499 29.38 16.66 9.20
C GLU A 499 30.35 17.73 9.66
N ASP A 500 29.87 18.88 10.18
CA ASP A 500 30.68 20.02 10.50
C ASP A 500 30.69 20.34 12.01
N LEU A 501 29.54 20.62 12.63
CA LEU A 501 29.47 21.18 13.96
C LEU A 501 29.86 20.19 15.07
N VAL A 502 29.30 18.97 15.04
CA VAL A 502 29.59 17.94 16.07
C VAL A 502 31.05 17.46 15.98
N PRO A 503 31.60 17.11 14.80
CA PRO A 503 33.00 16.73 14.70
C PRO A 503 33.98 17.85 15.14
N ALA A 504 33.68 19.11 14.83
CA ALA A 504 34.51 20.24 15.26
C ALA A 504 34.49 20.44 16.76
N ALA A 505 33.32 20.31 17.40
CA ALA A 505 33.19 20.47 18.85
C ALA A 505 33.86 19.35 19.66
N LEU A 506 33.82 18.11 19.13
CA LEU A 506 34.39 16.94 19.79
C LEU A 506 35.82 16.63 19.34
N ALA A 507 36.45 17.54 18.58
CA ALA A 507 37.81 17.35 18.09
C ALA A 507 38.84 17.16 19.23
N GLY A 508 39.55 16.03 19.20
CA GLY A 508 40.56 15.69 20.21
C GLY A 508 40.05 14.84 21.38
N LEU A 509 38.75 14.56 21.44
CA LEU A 509 38.15 13.61 22.38
C LEU A 509 38.03 12.22 21.71
N ASP A 510 38.30 11.17 22.48
CA ASP A 510 38.12 9.78 22.05
C ASP A 510 36.70 9.31 22.43
N VAL A 511 35.71 9.73 21.64
CA VAL A 511 34.30 9.51 21.91
C VAL A 511 33.57 9.11 20.63
N GLU A 512 32.52 8.30 20.78
CA GLU A 512 31.55 8.04 19.72
C GLU A 512 30.41 9.07 19.78
N HIS A 513 29.89 9.47 18.65
CA HIS A 513 28.77 10.40 18.57
C HIS A 513 27.75 9.98 17.53
N ALA A 514 26.51 10.38 17.71
CA ALA A 514 25.41 10.22 16.78
C ALA A 514 24.42 11.39 16.92
N VAL A 515 23.71 11.68 15.85
CA VAL A 515 22.67 12.72 15.83
C VAL A 515 21.32 12.05 15.64
N GLY A 516 20.41 12.26 16.59
CA GLY A 516 19.07 11.72 16.69
C GLY A 516 17.99 12.80 16.62
N GLY A 517 16.80 12.47 17.11
CA GLY A 517 15.58 13.26 17.00
C GLY A 517 14.86 13.04 15.68
N TRP A 518 13.59 13.47 15.62
CA TRP A 518 12.72 13.21 14.47
C TRP A 518 13.31 13.66 13.11
N PRO A 519 13.90 14.86 12.95
CA PRO A 519 14.48 15.28 11.68
C PRO A 519 15.62 14.39 11.20
N ALA A 520 16.43 13.88 12.14
CA ALA A 520 17.53 12.98 11.81
C ALA A 520 17.03 11.58 11.43
N TYR A 521 15.96 11.14 12.07
CA TYR A 521 15.27 9.90 11.74
C TYR A 521 14.67 9.94 10.31
N ASP A 522 13.90 11.00 10.00
CA ASP A 522 13.28 11.16 8.67
C ASP A 522 14.35 11.22 7.56
N LEU A 523 15.45 11.95 7.79
CA LEU A 523 16.57 11.99 6.86
C LEU A 523 17.20 10.62 6.63
N ASP A 524 17.49 9.84 7.70
CA ASP A 524 18.10 8.53 7.59
C ASP A 524 17.19 7.52 6.86
N HIS A 525 15.87 7.59 7.13
CA HIS A 525 14.84 6.77 6.46
C HIS A 525 14.77 7.10 4.97
N THR A 526 14.62 8.38 4.63
CA THR A 526 14.53 8.85 3.24
C THR A 526 15.82 8.54 2.46
N GLU A 527 16.99 8.71 3.07
CA GLU A 527 18.26 8.34 2.46
C GLU A 527 18.37 6.83 2.22
N ARG A 528 18.02 6.00 3.21
CA ARG A 528 18.02 4.54 3.05
C ARG A 528 17.06 4.09 1.95
N GLN A 529 15.85 4.64 1.95
CA GLN A 529 14.86 4.37 0.92
C GLN A 529 15.39 4.76 -0.47
N SER A 530 15.92 5.96 -0.64
CA SER A 530 16.43 6.46 -1.93
C SER A 530 17.60 5.63 -2.46
N GLN A 531 18.50 5.17 -1.60
CA GLN A 531 19.63 4.30 -1.96
C GLN A 531 19.19 2.90 -2.40
N ARG A 532 18.13 2.35 -1.81
CA ARG A 532 17.67 0.97 -2.05
C ARG A 532 16.52 0.86 -3.06
N MET A 533 15.75 1.92 -3.22
CA MET A 533 14.63 1.98 -4.18
C MET A 533 15.00 1.54 -5.60
N PRO A 534 16.16 1.94 -6.20
CA PRO A 534 16.55 1.48 -7.52
C PRO A 534 16.71 -0.05 -7.62
N TRP A 535 17.15 -0.70 -6.53
CA TRP A 535 17.28 -2.16 -6.49
C TRP A 535 15.92 -2.84 -6.47
N VAL A 536 14.96 -2.34 -5.67
CA VAL A 536 13.59 -2.85 -5.64
C VAL A 536 12.96 -2.71 -7.03
N ILE A 537 13.04 -1.51 -7.62
CA ILE A 537 12.53 -1.24 -8.96
C ILE A 537 13.17 -2.20 -9.97
N GLY A 538 14.50 -2.33 -9.95
CA GLY A 538 15.25 -3.21 -10.84
C GLY A 538 14.82 -4.68 -10.73
N VAL A 539 14.70 -5.19 -9.50
CA VAL A 539 14.26 -6.57 -9.24
C VAL A 539 12.83 -6.81 -9.72
N VAL A 540 11.90 -5.92 -9.41
CA VAL A 540 10.49 -6.04 -9.82
C VAL A 540 10.34 -6.00 -11.34
N LEU A 541 11.02 -5.10 -12.01
CA LEU A 541 11.00 -5.00 -13.48
C LEU A 541 11.68 -6.21 -14.14
N LEU A 542 12.82 -6.66 -13.60
CA LEU A 542 13.50 -7.86 -14.06
C LEU A 542 12.62 -9.11 -13.92
N LEU A 543 11.99 -9.28 -12.76
CA LEU A 543 11.09 -10.39 -12.48
C LEU A 543 9.91 -10.41 -13.45
N THR A 544 9.28 -9.26 -13.68
CA THR A 544 8.21 -9.09 -14.66
C THR A 544 8.67 -9.45 -16.07
N CYS A 545 9.83 -8.93 -16.48
CA CYS A 545 10.41 -9.20 -17.79
C CYS A 545 10.72 -10.70 -17.96
N VAL A 546 11.35 -11.32 -16.97
CA VAL A 546 11.69 -12.76 -16.98
C VAL A 546 10.42 -13.61 -17.04
N THR A 547 9.43 -13.32 -16.19
CA THR A 547 8.17 -14.08 -16.16
C THR A 547 7.45 -14.01 -17.49
N MET A 548 7.37 -12.82 -18.10
CA MET A 548 6.77 -12.63 -19.43
C MET A 548 7.60 -13.32 -20.52
N ALA A 549 8.93 -13.21 -20.48
CA ALA A 549 9.80 -13.85 -21.45
C ALA A 549 9.67 -15.39 -21.41
N VAL A 550 9.64 -15.98 -20.23
CA VAL A 550 9.47 -17.42 -20.02
C VAL A 550 8.07 -17.88 -20.45
N SER A 551 7.01 -17.16 -20.03
CA SER A 551 5.62 -17.52 -20.33
C SER A 551 5.32 -17.50 -21.83
N PHE A 552 5.84 -16.50 -22.55
CA PHE A 552 5.54 -16.32 -23.98
C PHE A 552 6.67 -16.76 -24.91
N ARG A 553 7.85 -17.13 -24.37
CA ARG A 553 9.07 -17.43 -25.16
C ARG A 553 9.42 -16.31 -26.15
N SER A 554 9.17 -15.06 -25.75
CA SER A 554 9.35 -13.88 -26.58
C SER A 554 9.88 -12.70 -25.75
N THR A 555 11.10 -12.29 -26.02
CA THR A 555 11.71 -11.11 -25.38
C THR A 555 11.01 -9.82 -25.79
N SER A 556 10.47 -9.75 -27.00
CA SER A 556 9.71 -8.57 -27.47
C SER A 556 8.41 -8.39 -26.67
N VAL A 557 7.68 -9.49 -26.38
CA VAL A 557 6.49 -9.44 -25.52
C VAL A 557 6.85 -8.97 -24.12
N ALA A 558 7.92 -9.52 -23.55
CA ALA A 558 8.38 -9.15 -22.22
C ALA A 558 8.70 -7.66 -22.13
N LEU A 559 9.51 -7.15 -23.08
CA LEU A 559 9.89 -5.73 -23.09
C LEU A 559 8.68 -4.81 -23.26
N VAL A 560 7.79 -5.11 -24.23
CA VAL A 560 6.57 -4.33 -24.44
C VAL A 560 5.72 -4.29 -23.17
N SER A 561 5.48 -5.44 -22.53
CA SER A 561 4.68 -5.50 -21.30
C SER A 561 5.33 -4.71 -20.16
N THR A 562 6.66 -4.80 -20.00
CA THR A 562 7.39 -4.05 -18.97
C THR A 562 7.30 -2.54 -19.19
N VAL A 563 7.48 -2.07 -20.44
CA VAL A 563 7.37 -0.65 -20.77
C VAL A 563 5.94 -0.13 -20.56
N LEU A 564 4.94 -0.90 -20.93
CA LEU A 564 3.53 -0.51 -20.71
C LEU A 564 3.16 -0.46 -19.24
N ASN A 565 3.68 -1.39 -18.42
CA ASN A 565 3.50 -1.34 -16.97
C ASN A 565 4.17 -0.11 -16.36
N LEU A 566 5.41 0.19 -16.78
CA LEU A 566 6.13 1.37 -16.31
C LEU A 566 5.39 2.67 -16.68
N LEU A 567 4.78 2.71 -17.85
CA LEU A 567 3.96 3.86 -18.27
C LEU A 567 2.72 4.02 -17.37
N SER A 568 2.07 2.93 -16.97
CA SER A 568 0.94 2.96 -16.02
C SER A 568 1.37 3.50 -14.65
N VAL A 569 2.52 3.04 -14.15
CA VAL A 569 3.13 3.53 -12.91
C VAL A 569 3.45 5.03 -13.01
N GLY A 570 4.03 5.45 -14.12
CA GLY A 570 4.31 6.88 -14.35
C GLY A 570 3.06 7.75 -14.32
N VAL A 571 1.95 7.27 -14.90
CA VAL A 571 0.66 7.97 -14.81
C VAL A 571 0.16 8.04 -13.37
N ALA A 572 0.26 6.96 -12.60
CA ALA A 572 -0.12 6.95 -11.18
C ALA A 572 0.67 8.00 -10.38
N PHE A 573 1.98 8.07 -10.57
CA PHE A 573 2.84 9.03 -9.89
C PHE A 573 2.57 10.47 -10.33
N GLY A 574 2.28 10.69 -11.62
CA GLY A 574 1.86 11.99 -12.10
C GLY A 574 0.56 12.47 -11.48
N VAL A 575 -0.39 11.56 -11.31
CA VAL A 575 -1.67 11.85 -10.64
C VAL A 575 -1.48 12.09 -9.14
N LEU A 576 -0.63 11.30 -8.46
CA LEU A 576 -0.29 11.54 -7.05
C LEU A 576 0.21 12.96 -6.85
N ARG A 577 1.16 13.40 -7.67
CA ARG A 577 1.65 14.78 -7.61
C ARG A 577 0.54 15.80 -7.83
N MET A 578 -0.20 15.71 -8.93
CA MET A 578 -1.25 16.69 -9.25
C MET A 578 -2.31 16.78 -8.16
N VAL A 579 -2.75 15.64 -7.63
CA VAL A 579 -3.82 15.61 -6.63
C VAL A 579 -3.31 16.02 -5.26
N PHE A 580 -2.25 15.37 -4.76
CA PHE A 580 -1.86 15.49 -3.35
C PHE A 580 -0.78 16.55 -3.09
N GLN A 581 0.18 16.71 -4.01
CA GLN A 581 1.22 17.72 -3.86
C GLN A 581 0.76 19.10 -4.35
N GLU A 582 -0.01 19.16 -5.47
CA GLU A 582 -0.51 20.41 -6.04
C GLU A 582 -1.95 20.73 -5.61
N GLY A 583 -2.62 19.85 -4.87
CA GLY A 583 -3.95 20.07 -4.27
C GLY A 583 -5.12 19.98 -5.25
N TRP A 584 -4.95 19.39 -6.45
CA TRP A 584 -6.07 19.24 -7.38
C TRP A 584 -7.16 18.35 -6.76
N PHE A 585 -8.40 18.84 -6.76
CA PHE A 585 -9.56 18.16 -6.17
C PHE A 585 -9.51 18.00 -4.63
N ALA A 586 -8.60 18.68 -3.91
CA ALA A 586 -8.47 18.57 -2.47
C ALA A 586 -9.81 18.79 -1.74
N GLY A 587 -10.57 19.84 -2.08
CA GLY A 587 -11.88 20.08 -1.48
C GLY A 587 -12.92 19.00 -1.79
N ALA A 588 -12.85 18.32 -2.95
CA ALA A 588 -13.78 17.25 -3.30
C ALA A 588 -13.42 15.92 -2.58
N LEU A 589 -12.14 15.71 -2.27
CA LEU A 589 -11.63 14.55 -1.56
C LEU A 589 -11.55 14.78 -0.04
N GLY A 590 -11.85 15.99 0.44
CA GLY A 590 -11.85 16.33 1.86
C GLY A 590 -10.46 16.21 2.52
N PHE A 591 -9.45 16.85 1.94
CA PHE A 591 -8.12 16.95 2.54
C PHE A 591 -7.46 18.30 2.26
N THR A 592 -6.43 18.64 3.01
CA THR A 592 -5.52 19.75 2.74
C THR A 592 -4.25 19.22 2.13
N SER A 593 -3.73 19.85 1.08
CA SER A 593 -2.48 19.40 0.46
C SER A 593 -1.29 19.70 1.36
N PRO A 594 -0.46 18.70 1.71
CA PRO A 594 0.77 18.92 2.47
C PRO A 594 1.92 19.47 1.60
N GLY A 595 1.74 19.58 0.27
CA GLY A 595 2.78 20.01 -0.66
C GLY A 595 3.77 18.91 -1.08
N PHE A 596 3.60 17.70 -0.60
CA PHE A 596 4.41 16.51 -0.89
C PHE A 596 3.53 15.25 -1.02
N VAL A 597 4.14 14.14 -1.31
CA VAL A 597 3.52 12.79 -1.28
C VAL A 597 4.26 11.96 -0.25
N ILE A 598 3.51 11.27 0.60
CA ILE A 598 4.07 10.38 1.62
C ILE A 598 5.00 9.36 0.95
N ASP A 599 6.21 9.26 1.43
CA ASP A 599 7.39 8.68 0.75
C ASP A 599 7.26 7.19 0.40
N TRP A 600 6.64 6.37 1.26
CA TRP A 600 6.45 4.95 1.04
C TRP A 600 5.37 4.62 -0.02
N VAL A 601 4.37 5.51 -0.21
CA VAL A 601 3.20 5.28 -1.07
C VAL A 601 3.57 5.03 -2.53
N PRO A 602 4.41 5.83 -3.21
CA PRO A 602 4.73 5.61 -4.62
C PRO A 602 5.39 4.26 -4.87
N LEU A 603 6.33 3.86 -4.01
CA LEU A 603 7.03 2.59 -4.17
C LEU A 603 6.09 1.40 -3.98
N PHE A 604 5.25 1.45 -2.95
CA PHE A 604 4.24 0.43 -2.70
C PHE A 604 3.24 0.32 -3.86
N VAL A 605 2.70 1.45 -4.31
CA VAL A 605 1.82 1.54 -5.50
C VAL A 605 2.48 0.91 -6.72
N MET A 606 3.75 1.21 -6.99
CA MET A 606 4.48 0.63 -8.11
C MET A 606 4.55 -0.89 -8.04
N VAL A 607 4.94 -1.44 -6.89
CA VAL A 607 5.11 -2.89 -6.71
C VAL A 607 3.77 -3.61 -6.83
N VAL A 608 2.71 -3.07 -6.21
CA VAL A 608 1.35 -3.60 -6.30
C VAL A 608 0.83 -3.55 -7.73
N LEU A 609 0.98 -2.41 -8.42
CA LEU A 609 0.53 -2.25 -9.81
C LEU A 609 1.22 -3.20 -10.76
N VAL A 610 2.55 -3.31 -10.68
CA VAL A 610 3.30 -4.22 -11.53
C VAL A 610 2.86 -5.66 -11.31
N GLY A 611 2.63 -6.05 -10.05
CA GLY A 611 2.08 -7.35 -9.69
C GLY A 611 0.70 -7.59 -10.31
N LEU A 612 -0.27 -6.73 -10.03
CA LEU A 612 -1.66 -6.87 -10.48
C LEU A 612 -1.83 -6.71 -12.00
N SER A 613 -1.08 -5.80 -12.64
CA SER A 613 -1.18 -5.60 -14.09
C SER A 613 -0.67 -6.80 -14.90
N MET A 614 0.32 -7.52 -14.36
CA MET A 614 0.95 -8.65 -15.03
C MET A 614 -0.06 -9.78 -15.34
N ASP A 615 -0.98 -10.07 -14.44
CA ASP A 615 -1.98 -11.13 -14.54
C ASP A 615 -2.83 -10.99 -15.80
N TYR A 616 -3.29 -9.82 -16.03
CA TYR A 616 -4.12 -9.50 -17.18
C TYR A 616 -3.34 -9.50 -18.50
N HIS A 617 -2.07 -9.06 -18.48
CA HIS A 617 -1.21 -9.17 -19.66
C HIS A 617 -1.01 -10.63 -20.05
N VAL A 618 -0.75 -11.51 -19.09
CA VAL A 618 -0.64 -12.95 -19.31
C VAL A 618 -1.92 -13.51 -19.89
N PHE A 619 -3.07 -13.13 -19.38
CA PHE A 619 -4.36 -13.62 -19.85
C PHE A 619 -4.64 -13.21 -21.30
N VAL A 620 -4.50 -11.92 -21.63
CA VAL A 620 -4.74 -11.37 -22.98
C VAL A 620 -3.78 -11.99 -24.00
N LEU A 621 -2.49 -11.94 -23.69
CA LEU A 621 -1.46 -12.44 -24.59
C LEU A 621 -1.54 -13.94 -24.81
N SER A 622 -2.00 -14.71 -23.83
CA SER A 622 -2.24 -16.15 -23.98
C SER A 622 -3.34 -16.44 -25.01
N ARG A 623 -4.42 -15.65 -25.02
CA ARG A 623 -5.50 -15.78 -26.00
C ARG A 623 -5.05 -15.42 -27.42
N VAL A 624 -4.26 -14.35 -27.56
CA VAL A 624 -3.67 -13.96 -28.85
C VAL A 624 -2.74 -15.07 -29.36
N ARG A 625 -1.81 -15.54 -28.49
CA ARG A 625 -0.85 -16.61 -28.84
C ARG A 625 -1.55 -17.91 -29.28
N GLU A 626 -2.61 -18.31 -28.57
CA GLU A 626 -3.38 -19.51 -28.91
C GLU A 626 -3.93 -19.44 -30.35
N ARG A 627 -4.40 -18.28 -30.79
CA ARG A 627 -4.91 -18.05 -32.16
C ARG A 627 -3.79 -18.06 -33.19
N VAL A 628 -2.67 -17.39 -32.89
CA VAL A 628 -1.48 -17.39 -33.76
C VAL A 628 -0.96 -18.81 -33.97
N LEU A 629 -0.91 -19.63 -32.91
CA LEU A 629 -0.48 -21.03 -32.99
C LEU A 629 -1.46 -21.91 -33.79
N ARG A 630 -2.72 -21.49 -33.93
CA ARG A 630 -3.72 -22.15 -34.81
C ARG A 630 -3.63 -21.67 -36.26
N GLY A 631 -2.66 -20.81 -36.62
CA GLY A 631 -2.46 -20.33 -37.99
C GLY A 631 -3.29 -19.09 -38.34
N VAL A 632 -3.92 -18.42 -37.36
CA VAL A 632 -4.66 -17.18 -37.64
C VAL A 632 -3.63 -16.04 -37.85
N GLU A 633 -3.88 -15.21 -38.85
CA GLU A 633 -3.06 -14.04 -39.15
C GLU A 633 -2.86 -13.17 -37.86
N PRO A 634 -1.64 -12.69 -37.55
CA PRO A 634 -1.33 -11.97 -36.31
C PRO A 634 -2.26 -10.77 -36.02
N ARG A 635 -2.61 -9.98 -37.03
CA ARG A 635 -3.56 -8.85 -36.86
C ARG A 635 -4.97 -9.31 -36.47
N ALA A 636 -5.46 -10.35 -37.11
CA ALA A 636 -6.75 -10.94 -36.79
C ALA A 636 -6.72 -11.61 -35.41
N ALA A 637 -5.62 -12.30 -35.07
CA ALA A 637 -5.42 -12.93 -33.77
C ALA A 637 -5.40 -11.88 -32.63
N VAL A 638 -4.74 -10.72 -32.82
CA VAL A 638 -4.78 -9.60 -31.88
C VAL A 638 -6.19 -9.06 -31.70
N ARG A 639 -6.86 -8.72 -32.80
CA ARG A 639 -8.23 -8.17 -32.76
C ARG A 639 -9.20 -9.10 -32.05
N ASP A 640 -9.22 -10.37 -32.46
CA ASP A 640 -10.21 -11.31 -31.96
C ASP A 640 -9.83 -11.87 -30.57
N GLY A 641 -8.52 -12.04 -30.28
CA GLY A 641 -8.03 -12.49 -28.98
C GLY A 641 -8.28 -11.45 -27.88
N ILE A 642 -7.99 -10.18 -28.14
CA ILE A 642 -8.27 -9.09 -27.20
C ILE A 642 -9.77 -8.82 -27.10
N GLY A 643 -10.48 -8.80 -28.24
CA GLY A 643 -11.93 -8.57 -28.27
C GLY A 643 -12.74 -9.56 -27.44
N ASP A 644 -12.37 -10.84 -27.44
CA ASP A 644 -13.03 -11.86 -26.63
C ASP A 644 -12.69 -11.77 -25.14
N SER A 645 -11.49 -11.25 -24.82
CA SER A 645 -11.02 -11.08 -23.43
C SER A 645 -11.49 -9.76 -22.80
N ALA A 646 -11.75 -8.75 -23.63
CA ALA A 646 -12.01 -7.38 -23.18
C ALA A 646 -13.17 -7.24 -22.19
N GLY A 647 -14.28 -7.99 -22.39
CA GLY A 647 -15.43 -7.95 -21.48
C GLY A 647 -15.14 -8.52 -20.09
N VAL A 648 -14.18 -9.45 -19.96
CA VAL A 648 -13.74 -9.96 -18.65
C VAL A 648 -12.91 -8.90 -17.95
N ILE A 649 -11.93 -8.37 -18.68
CA ILE A 649 -10.95 -7.42 -18.18
C ILE A 649 -11.64 -6.14 -17.72
N THR A 650 -12.58 -5.60 -18.51
CA THR A 650 -13.31 -4.38 -18.13
C THR A 650 -14.20 -4.57 -16.91
N SER A 651 -14.85 -5.75 -16.77
CA SER A 651 -15.65 -6.02 -15.56
C SER A 651 -14.79 -6.20 -14.31
N ALA A 652 -13.65 -6.87 -14.41
CA ALA A 652 -12.70 -7.02 -13.33
C ALA A 652 -12.08 -5.68 -12.93
N ALA A 653 -11.61 -4.92 -13.91
CA ALA A 653 -11.08 -3.58 -13.68
C ALA A 653 -12.10 -2.63 -13.04
N ALA A 654 -13.37 -2.68 -13.45
CA ALA A 654 -14.41 -1.87 -12.84
C ALA A 654 -14.59 -2.17 -11.34
N VAL A 655 -14.51 -3.45 -10.95
CA VAL A 655 -14.57 -3.84 -9.54
C VAL A 655 -13.36 -3.34 -8.79
N MET A 656 -12.15 -3.57 -9.30
CA MET A 656 -10.92 -3.11 -8.64
C MET A 656 -10.87 -1.59 -8.51
N VAL A 657 -11.18 -0.86 -9.60
CA VAL A 657 -11.25 0.61 -9.58
C VAL A 657 -12.26 1.09 -8.54
N SER A 658 -13.41 0.44 -8.40
CA SER A 658 -14.42 0.85 -7.40
C SER A 658 -13.94 0.59 -5.96
N VAL A 659 -13.27 -0.54 -5.70
CA VAL A 659 -12.71 -0.84 -4.38
C VAL A 659 -11.65 0.20 -4.03
N PHE A 660 -10.70 0.47 -4.91
CA PHE A 660 -9.65 1.46 -4.67
C PHE A 660 -10.22 2.90 -4.57
N ALA A 661 -11.23 3.25 -5.37
CA ALA A 661 -11.87 4.56 -5.30
C ALA A 661 -12.60 4.81 -3.96
N ILE A 662 -13.08 3.76 -3.29
CA ILE A 662 -13.67 3.89 -1.95
C ILE A 662 -12.60 4.28 -0.94
N PHE A 663 -11.39 3.73 -1.03
CA PHE A 663 -10.28 4.12 -0.16
C PHE A 663 -9.86 5.59 -0.34
N ALA A 664 -10.08 6.18 -1.52
CA ALA A 664 -9.90 7.61 -1.73
C ALA A 664 -10.87 8.50 -0.92
N THR A 665 -11.92 7.93 -0.33
CA THR A 665 -12.91 8.66 0.50
C THR A 665 -12.69 8.50 2.00
N LEU A 666 -11.70 7.73 2.44
CA LEU A 666 -11.36 7.54 3.85
C LEU A 666 -10.71 8.79 4.44
N SER A 667 -10.51 8.87 5.75
CA SER A 667 -9.95 10.06 6.40
C SER A 667 -8.43 10.13 6.30
N MET A 668 -7.74 9.00 6.44
CA MET A 668 -6.28 8.95 6.40
C MET A 668 -5.73 9.31 5.02
N LEU A 669 -4.81 10.28 4.96
CA LEU A 669 -4.28 10.82 3.70
C LEU A 669 -3.54 9.78 2.88
N GLU A 670 -2.77 8.91 3.51
CA GLU A 670 -2.03 7.82 2.87
C GLU A 670 -2.97 6.82 2.18
N LEU A 671 -4.10 6.48 2.81
CA LEU A 671 -5.11 5.61 2.23
C LEU A 671 -5.80 6.27 1.04
N LYS A 672 -6.05 7.59 1.09
CA LYS A 672 -6.54 8.37 -0.05
C LYS A 672 -5.54 8.36 -1.20
N MET A 673 -4.24 8.56 -0.91
CA MET A 673 -3.17 8.50 -1.92
C MET A 673 -3.14 7.14 -2.62
N LEU A 674 -3.15 6.06 -1.85
CA LEU A 674 -3.20 4.70 -2.39
C LEU A 674 -4.45 4.44 -3.23
N GLY A 675 -5.61 4.82 -2.69
CA GLY A 675 -6.90 4.65 -3.37
C GLY A 675 -6.94 5.35 -4.73
N VAL A 676 -6.55 6.62 -4.79
CA VAL A 676 -6.51 7.42 -6.03
C VAL A 676 -5.49 6.84 -7.02
N ALA A 677 -4.25 6.59 -6.56
CA ALA A 677 -3.18 6.11 -7.43
C ALA A 677 -3.52 4.76 -8.07
N LEU A 678 -3.96 3.79 -7.27
CA LEU A 678 -4.31 2.46 -7.75
C LEU A 678 -5.57 2.48 -8.63
N ALA A 679 -6.62 3.25 -8.25
CA ALA A 679 -7.83 3.38 -9.06
C ALA A 679 -7.52 3.95 -10.45
N VAL A 680 -6.78 5.06 -10.52
CA VAL A 680 -6.44 5.71 -11.80
C VAL A 680 -5.50 4.84 -12.62
N ALA A 681 -4.48 4.24 -12.01
CA ALA A 681 -3.56 3.38 -12.71
C ALA A 681 -4.24 2.16 -13.35
N ILE A 682 -5.12 1.49 -12.60
CA ILE A 682 -5.86 0.32 -13.12
C ILE A 682 -6.88 0.74 -14.18
N LEU A 683 -7.52 1.90 -14.03
CA LEU A 683 -8.42 2.45 -15.04
C LEU A 683 -7.68 2.71 -16.35
N VAL A 684 -6.52 3.36 -16.29
CA VAL A 684 -5.68 3.65 -17.46
C VAL A 684 -5.12 2.36 -18.07
N ASP A 685 -4.66 1.43 -17.23
CA ASP A 685 -4.16 0.14 -17.69
C ASP A 685 -5.24 -0.69 -18.40
N ALA A 686 -6.41 -0.82 -17.82
CA ALA A 686 -7.52 -1.59 -18.41
C ALA A 686 -8.13 -0.95 -19.67
N THR A 687 -8.04 0.38 -19.82
CA THR A 687 -8.64 1.12 -20.94
C THR A 687 -7.60 1.51 -21.98
N ILE A 688 -6.72 2.47 -21.67
CA ILE A 688 -5.78 3.04 -22.63
C ILE A 688 -4.68 2.02 -23.00
N ILE A 689 -4.09 1.40 -22.00
CA ILE A 689 -2.95 0.51 -22.23
C ILE A 689 -3.39 -0.78 -22.92
N ARG A 690 -4.41 -1.47 -22.41
CA ARG A 690 -4.81 -2.80 -22.92
C ARG A 690 -5.71 -2.77 -24.14
N LEU A 691 -6.58 -1.76 -24.27
CA LEU A 691 -7.50 -1.68 -25.40
C LEU A 691 -6.97 -0.87 -26.56
N VAL A 692 -5.93 -0.02 -26.35
CA VAL A 692 -5.39 0.87 -27.39
C VAL A 692 -3.89 0.65 -27.61
N LEU A 693 -3.04 0.82 -26.60
CA LEU A 693 -1.57 0.74 -26.74
C LEU A 693 -1.10 -0.70 -27.05
N LEU A 694 -1.47 -1.66 -26.24
CA LEU A 694 -1.04 -3.06 -26.39
C LEU A 694 -1.43 -3.64 -27.77
N PRO A 695 -2.70 -3.56 -28.21
CA PRO A 695 -3.07 -4.04 -29.56
C PRO A 695 -2.40 -3.25 -30.67
N GLY A 696 -2.22 -1.93 -30.54
CA GLY A 696 -1.50 -1.11 -31.50
C GLY A 696 -0.06 -1.56 -31.66
N VAL A 697 0.68 -1.69 -30.57
CA VAL A 697 2.08 -2.15 -30.57
C VAL A 697 2.22 -3.57 -31.10
N LEU A 698 1.38 -4.50 -30.67
CA LEU A 698 1.39 -5.88 -31.17
C LEU A 698 1.09 -5.97 -32.68
N THR A 699 0.19 -5.09 -33.18
CA THR A 699 -0.14 -5.01 -34.60
C THR A 699 1.03 -4.45 -35.42
N LEU A 700 1.76 -3.46 -34.89
CA LEU A 700 2.94 -2.89 -35.54
C LEU A 700 4.12 -3.86 -35.58
N LEU A 701 4.34 -4.61 -34.51
CA LEU A 701 5.41 -5.61 -34.42
C LEU A 701 5.12 -6.88 -35.24
N GLY A 702 3.84 -7.21 -35.47
CA GLY A 702 3.38 -8.30 -36.32
C GLY A 702 3.98 -9.67 -35.95
N GLU A 703 4.48 -10.40 -36.96
CA GLU A 703 5.05 -11.74 -36.78
C GLU A 703 6.33 -11.77 -35.92
N ARG A 704 7.07 -10.66 -35.83
CA ARG A 704 8.34 -10.59 -35.10
C ARG A 704 8.18 -10.95 -33.61
N VAL A 705 7.02 -10.65 -33.04
CA VAL A 705 6.66 -10.94 -31.65
C VAL A 705 6.59 -12.45 -31.39
N TRP A 706 6.13 -13.23 -32.38
CA TRP A 706 5.80 -14.65 -32.27
C TRP A 706 6.82 -15.60 -32.89
N ARG A 707 7.87 -15.09 -33.57
CA ARG A 707 8.85 -15.89 -34.33
C ARG A 707 9.43 -17.08 -33.55
N ARG A 708 9.74 -16.92 -32.26
CA ARG A 708 10.29 -18.00 -31.40
C ARG A 708 9.23 -18.93 -30.85
N SER A 709 7.96 -18.54 -30.94
CA SER A 709 6.80 -19.33 -30.46
C SER A 709 6.18 -20.19 -31.55
N LEU A 710 6.41 -19.83 -32.80
CA LEU A 710 5.92 -20.60 -33.96
C LEU A 710 6.74 -21.89 -34.12
N PRO A 711 6.09 -23.06 -34.36
CA PRO A 711 6.83 -24.24 -34.78
C PRO A 711 7.59 -23.91 -36.09
N PRO A 712 8.79 -24.54 -36.32
CA PRO A 712 9.49 -24.37 -37.55
C PRO A 712 8.53 -24.69 -38.70
N ALA A 713 8.52 -23.81 -39.73
CA ALA A 713 7.66 -24.00 -40.89
C ALA A 713 7.91 -25.40 -41.45
N THR A 714 6.91 -26.24 -41.42
CA THR A 714 6.98 -27.51 -42.11
C THR A 714 7.13 -27.18 -43.59
N PRO A 715 8.21 -27.64 -44.27
CA PRO A 715 8.34 -27.36 -45.69
C PRO A 715 7.04 -27.81 -46.38
N ALA A 716 6.47 -26.93 -47.19
CA ALA A 716 5.29 -27.23 -47.95
C ALA A 716 5.58 -28.54 -48.73
N VAL A 717 4.81 -29.58 -48.42
CA VAL A 717 4.82 -30.80 -49.23
C VAL A 717 4.33 -30.33 -50.59
N PRO A 718 5.17 -30.45 -51.66
CA PRO A 718 4.69 -30.06 -52.98
C PRO A 718 3.42 -30.86 -53.26
N GLU A 719 2.35 -30.16 -53.67
CA GLU A 719 1.17 -30.85 -54.15
C GLU A 719 1.57 -31.87 -55.23
N PRO A 720 1.09 -33.09 -55.14
CA PRO A 720 1.38 -34.06 -56.16
C PRO A 720 0.86 -33.49 -57.50
N VAL A 721 1.79 -33.24 -58.41
CA VAL A 721 1.48 -32.86 -59.80
C VAL A 721 0.45 -33.82 -60.30
N GLY A 722 -0.74 -33.30 -60.59
CA GLY A 722 -1.87 -34.09 -61.07
C GLY A 722 -1.45 -34.98 -62.23
N THR A 723 -1.61 -36.26 -62.07
CA THR A 723 -1.50 -37.24 -63.17
C THR A 723 -2.48 -36.82 -64.25
N LEU A 724 -1.95 -36.45 -65.41
CA LEU A 724 -2.72 -36.24 -66.63
C LEU A 724 -3.62 -37.48 -66.87
N GLU A 725 -4.92 -37.28 -66.71
CA GLU A 725 -5.91 -38.26 -67.18
C GLU A 725 -5.76 -38.42 -68.67
N THR A 726 -5.31 -39.58 -69.15
CA THR A 726 -5.38 -39.96 -70.51
C THR A 726 -6.85 -40.15 -70.87
N PRO A 727 -7.38 -39.59 -71.99
CA PRO A 727 -8.75 -39.82 -72.42
C PRO A 727 -8.92 -41.23 -72.85
N VAL A 728 -9.81 -42.00 -72.20
CA VAL A 728 -10.31 -43.31 -72.64
C VAL A 728 -11.16 -43.09 -73.83
N ALA A 729 -10.72 -43.56 -75.03
CA ALA A 729 -11.49 -43.60 -76.24
C ALA A 729 -12.65 -44.53 -76.08
N ALA A 730 -13.88 -44.03 -76.40
CA ALA A 730 -15.07 -44.81 -76.50
C ALA A 730 -15.01 -45.86 -77.65
N ARG A 731 -15.31 -47.06 -77.31
CA ARG A 731 -15.96 -48.07 -78.18
C ARG A 731 -17.01 -48.80 -77.38
#